data_d9dba14c3bdd531640c74f7754c276af
#
_entry.id   d9dba14c3bdd531640c74f7754c276af
#
_cell.length_a   1.000
_cell.length_b   1.000
_cell.length_c   1.000
_cell.angle_alpha   90.00
_cell.angle_beta   90.00
_cell.angle_gamma   90.00
#
_symmetry.space_group_name_H-M   'P 1'
#
loop_
_entity.id
_entity.type
_entity.pdbx_description
1 polymer ?
#
loop_
_entity_poly.entity_id
_entity_poly.type
_entity_poly.pdbx_seq_one_letter_code
_entity_poly.pdbx_strand_id
1 'polypeptide(L)'
;MTNHWIDIKNSDCILIMGSNAAENHPISFKWVMKAKDKGAKLIHVDPRFTRTSSKADIYGPIRSGTDIAFLGGMIKYILDNDLYFKEYVVNYTNASFIVNRKFKFKDGLFSGFDPKTGKYDKSYWAFELDKHGNPKKDPKLRSSRCVFQLLRKHFKRYTLDRVSEVTGMPKEKVLEIYKAFTATGKPDKSGTIMYAMGWTQHTVGVQNIRAMAIIQLLLGNIGVAGGGVNALRGESNVQGSTDHCLLYHILPGYLKTPKASQPTLDAYNNKYTPKSNDPKSANWWQNYPKYSASLIKSMYMDADVHEAYHWLPKLDDGQNASFMVIFDEMLRGKIKGFFAWGQNPAAGLANSNKARKALSQLDWMVVVNIFDNETASFWKGPGMDPKKVKTEVFFLPCAVSVEKEGSITNSGRWMQWRYAAAKPLGDSKPDGDIICELFERIKHLYQTEGGVYPEPILNLSSEKWVNEKNVYDPHRIAKIINGYFLKDVTVKGKTFKAGTLVPSFAYLQADGSTCSGNWLYCGSYTEKGNMAARRDKTQTPEQAKIGLFPNWSWCWPVNRRILYNRASVDLKGRPYAPQKPVIAWNGQKWVGDVPDGGWKPGTKYAFIMRKHGHGQIFGPGRADGPFPEYYEPLESPVKSHPFSKQFNNPAALTFKGDLEKLTSADPRYPFVCSTYRVTEHWQTGVMTRWQPWLLEAEPQLFVEMDPELAKERGIKNGDKVIVENERGKLEAVAIVTSRLRPFKIMGKTVHQVGIPWHYGWVHPKDGGDAANILTPSVGDPNTGIPETKAFMVNVRKK
;
A
#
# COMPACT_ATOMS: atom_id res chain seq x y z
N MET A 1 -8.01 -0.51 -2.22
CA MET A 1 -9.34 -0.24 -1.57
C MET A 1 -10.16 -1.51 -1.59
N THR A 2 -10.92 -1.80 -0.54
CA THR A 2 -11.91 -2.90 -0.57
C THR A 2 -13.12 -2.57 -1.45
N ASN A 3 -13.46 -1.30 -1.51
CA ASN A 3 -14.51 -0.76 -2.36
C ASN A 3 -13.87 0.11 -3.48
N HIS A 4 -14.55 1.09 -3.99
CA HIS A 4 -13.98 2.08 -4.89
C HIS A 4 -14.54 3.48 -4.58
N TRP A 5 -14.00 4.50 -5.23
CA TRP A 5 -14.28 5.90 -4.90
C TRP A 5 -15.77 6.25 -4.86
N ILE A 6 -16.53 5.86 -5.89
CA ILE A 6 -17.96 6.22 -6.00
C ILE A 6 -18.79 5.64 -4.86
N ASP A 7 -18.41 4.47 -4.36
CA ASP A 7 -19.14 3.77 -3.30
C ASP A 7 -19.08 4.49 -1.95
N ILE A 8 -18.10 5.37 -1.74
CA ILE A 8 -18.00 6.19 -0.51
C ILE A 8 -19.29 6.99 -0.28
N LYS A 9 -19.98 7.43 -1.34
CA LYS A 9 -21.29 8.14 -1.23
C LYS A 9 -22.41 7.35 -0.56
N ASN A 10 -22.24 6.03 -0.38
CA ASN A 10 -23.19 5.13 0.25
C ASN A 10 -22.90 4.88 1.74
N SER A 11 -21.82 5.48 2.28
CA SER A 11 -21.45 5.38 3.70
C SER A 11 -22.42 6.16 4.58
N ASP A 12 -22.71 5.62 5.78
CA ASP A 12 -23.43 6.33 6.84
C ASP A 12 -22.45 7.05 7.81
N CYS A 13 -21.21 6.56 7.90
CA CYS A 13 -20.14 7.22 8.68
C CYS A 13 -18.79 7.00 7.99
N ILE A 14 -17.99 8.06 7.95
CA ILE A 14 -16.66 8.05 7.30
C ILE A 14 -15.62 8.46 8.32
N LEU A 15 -14.64 7.60 8.57
CA LEU A 15 -13.45 7.92 9.35
C LEU A 15 -12.26 8.11 8.39
N ILE A 16 -11.71 9.32 8.34
CA ILE A 16 -10.46 9.59 7.64
C ILE A 16 -9.36 9.74 8.68
N MET A 17 -8.30 8.95 8.56
CA MET A 17 -7.17 8.99 9.48
C MET A 17 -5.86 8.79 8.73
N GLY A 18 -4.84 9.62 9.08
CA GLY A 18 -3.54 9.59 8.38
C GLY A 18 -3.62 10.03 6.92
N SER A 19 -4.56 10.92 6.58
CA SER A 19 -4.75 11.46 5.23
C SER A 19 -5.44 12.82 5.24
N ASN A 20 -4.89 13.77 4.51
CA ASN A 20 -5.57 15.03 4.16
C ASN A 20 -6.24 14.86 2.79
N ALA A 21 -7.32 14.08 2.74
CA ALA A 21 -7.98 13.69 1.51
C ALA A 21 -8.59 14.87 0.72
N ALA A 22 -9.01 15.93 1.39
CA ALA A 22 -9.59 17.12 0.73
C ALA A 22 -8.55 17.84 -0.16
N GLU A 23 -7.28 17.84 0.23
CA GLU A 23 -6.18 18.45 -0.54
C GLU A 23 -5.48 17.44 -1.46
N ASN A 24 -5.13 16.26 -0.94
CA ASN A 24 -4.30 15.30 -1.68
C ASN A 24 -5.10 14.37 -2.59
N HIS A 25 -6.43 14.26 -2.41
CA HIS A 25 -7.31 13.42 -3.21
C HIS A 25 -8.66 14.14 -3.50
N PRO A 26 -8.65 15.38 -4.04
CA PRO A 26 -9.85 16.22 -4.13
C PRO A 26 -10.95 15.59 -4.97
N ILE A 27 -10.59 14.88 -6.05
CA ILE A 27 -11.56 14.22 -6.92
C ILE A 27 -12.29 13.08 -6.21
N SER A 28 -11.63 12.40 -5.29
CA SER A 28 -12.28 11.38 -4.45
C SER A 28 -13.08 12.00 -3.30
N PHE A 29 -12.64 13.12 -2.78
CA PHE A 29 -13.29 13.80 -1.65
C PHE A 29 -14.70 14.30 -1.98
N LYS A 30 -15.01 14.57 -3.26
CA LYS A 30 -16.38 14.85 -3.70
C LYS A 30 -17.38 13.74 -3.33
N TRP A 31 -16.93 12.46 -3.25
CA TRP A 31 -17.79 11.35 -2.86
C TRP A 31 -18.02 11.32 -1.36
N VAL A 32 -17.06 11.81 -0.57
CA VAL A 32 -17.21 12.07 0.87
C VAL A 32 -18.27 13.15 1.08
N MET A 33 -18.18 14.27 0.34
CA MET A 33 -19.18 15.34 0.43
C MET A 33 -20.56 14.85 0.03
N LYS A 34 -20.68 14.04 -1.05
CA LYS A 34 -21.97 13.43 -1.45
C LYS A 34 -22.54 12.47 -0.41
N ALA A 35 -21.72 11.83 0.42
CA ALA A 35 -22.20 11.06 1.56
C ALA A 35 -22.72 11.99 2.66
N LYS A 36 -22.01 13.09 2.95
CA LYS A 36 -22.46 14.10 3.92
C LYS A 36 -23.78 14.75 3.52
N ASP A 37 -23.96 15.08 2.24
CA ASP A 37 -25.22 15.62 1.70
C ASP A 37 -26.42 14.67 1.95
N LYS A 38 -26.16 13.38 2.16
CA LYS A 38 -27.13 12.34 2.52
C LYS A 38 -27.23 12.09 4.03
N GLY A 39 -26.56 12.90 4.85
CA GLY A 39 -26.56 12.79 6.31
C GLY A 39 -25.47 11.88 6.91
N ALA A 40 -24.47 11.45 6.12
CA ALA A 40 -23.33 10.71 6.66
C ALA A 40 -22.46 11.60 7.56
N LYS A 41 -21.98 11.03 8.66
CA LYS A 41 -21.06 11.71 9.58
C LYS A 41 -19.62 11.55 9.10
N LEU A 42 -18.88 12.66 9.03
CA LEU A 42 -17.45 12.67 8.71
C LEU A 42 -16.62 12.88 9.97
N ILE A 43 -15.73 11.95 10.27
CA ILE A 43 -14.77 11.99 11.36
C ILE A 43 -13.36 12.11 10.75
N HIS A 44 -12.56 13.05 11.26
CA HIS A 44 -11.16 13.18 10.88
C HIS A 44 -10.25 13.11 12.12
N VAL A 45 -9.28 12.18 12.10
CA VAL A 45 -8.27 12.02 13.15
C VAL A 45 -6.90 12.23 12.52
N ASP A 46 -6.23 13.29 12.91
CA ASP A 46 -4.93 13.69 12.35
C ASP A 46 -4.16 14.57 13.35
N PRO A 47 -2.82 14.51 13.37
CA PRO A 47 -2.01 15.41 14.21
C PRO A 47 -2.17 16.88 13.85
N ARG A 48 -2.44 17.18 12.58
CA ARG A 48 -2.55 18.52 12.02
C ARG A 48 -3.99 18.84 11.62
N PHE A 49 -4.49 20.01 11.98
CA PHE A 49 -5.77 20.50 11.47
C PHE A 49 -5.62 20.88 9.98
N THR A 50 -6.36 20.22 9.10
CA THR A 50 -6.23 20.32 7.65
C THR A 50 -7.56 20.75 7.01
N ARG A 51 -7.59 20.90 5.66
CA ARG A 51 -8.85 21.13 4.92
C ARG A 51 -9.83 19.96 5.08
N THR A 52 -9.34 18.74 5.25
CA THR A 52 -10.21 17.60 5.62
C THR A 52 -10.83 17.81 6.99
N SER A 53 -10.07 18.30 7.96
CA SER A 53 -10.56 18.61 9.31
C SER A 53 -11.66 19.68 9.28
N SER A 54 -11.51 20.72 8.45
CA SER A 54 -12.51 21.80 8.33
C SER A 54 -13.87 21.36 7.74
N LYS A 55 -13.92 20.17 7.13
CA LYS A 55 -15.14 19.55 6.59
C LYS A 55 -15.70 18.45 7.49
N ALA A 56 -14.95 18.04 8.50
CA ALA A 56 -15.36 16.99 9.43
C ALA A 56 -16.40 17.51 10.44
N ASP A 57 -17.32 16.63 10.80
CA ASP A 57 -18.29 16.88 11.90
C ASP A 57 -17.60 16.67 13.25
N ILE A 58 -16.59 15.77 13.29
CA ILE A 58 -15.77 15.52 14.48
C ILE A 58 -14.30 15.52 14.06
N TYR A 59 -13.50 16.38 14.70
CA TYR A 59 -12.04 16.37 14.57
C TYR A 59 -11.39 15.88 15.86
N GLY A 60 -10.49 14.89 15.75
CA GLY A 60 -9.69 14.35 16.86
C GLY A 60 -8.20 14.59 16.62
N PRO A 61 -7.56 15.55 17.33
CA PRO A 61 -6.10 15.68 17.28
C PRO A 61 -5.43 14.50 17.97
N ILE A 62 -4.35 13.97 17.36
CA ILE A 62 -3.63 12.80 17.88
C ILE A 62 -2.12 13.01 17.76
N ARG A 63 -1.33 12.55 18.73
CA ARG A 63 0.12 12.52 18.60
C ARG A 63 0.54 11.54 17.51
N SER A 64 1.46 11.95 16.64
CA SER A 64 2.00 11.06 15.59
C SER A 64 2.59 9.78 16.20
N GLY A 65 2.32 8.62 15.54
CA GLY A 65 2.82 7.30 15.95
C GLY A 65 1.98 6.60 17.03
N THR A 66 0.81 7.13 17.39
CA THR A 66 -0.05 6.52 18.44
C THR A 66 -1.33 5.88 17.90
N ASP A 67 -1.36 5.59 16.62
CA ASP A 67 -2.53 5.10 15.89
C ASP A 67 -3.08 3.78 16.45
N ILE A 68 -2.21 2.80 16.76
CA ILE A 68 -2.63 1.52 17.33
C ILE A 68 -3.21 1.69 18.74
N ALA A 69 -2.72 2.64 19.54
CA ALA A 69 -3.30 2.95 20.84
C ALA A 69 -4.76 3.39 20.69
N PHE A 70 -5.02 4.32 19.77
CA PHE A 70 -6.37 4.81 19.46
C PHE A 70 -7.27 3.72 18.88
N LEU A 71 -6.81 2.98 17.86
CA LEU A 71 -7.59 1.94 17.21
C LEU A 71 -7.80 0.70 18.11
N GLY A 72 -6.80 0.35 18.92
CA GLY A 72 -6.90 -0.72 19.92
C GLY A 72 -7.93 -0.41 20.99
N GLY A 73 -8.03 0.86 21.40
CA GLY A 73 -9.10 1.33 22.28
C GLY A 73 -10.48 1.21 21.64
N MET A 74 -10.62 1.51 20.34
CA MET A 74 -11.88 1.33 19.61
C MET A 74 -12.25 -0.16 19.51
N ILE A 75 -11.28 -1.05 19.25
CA ILE A 75 -11.50 -2.51 19.26
C ILE A 75 -12.03 -2.95 20.65
N LYS A 76 -11.37 -2.51 21.71
CA LYS A 76 -11.83 -2.79 23.08
C LYS A 76 -13.25 -2.28 23.30
N TYR A 77 -13.54 -1.03 22.93
CA TYR A 77 -14.87 -0.44 23.07
C TYR A 77 -15.97 -1.24 22.36
N ILE A 78 -15.70 -1.71 21.13
CA ILE A 78 -16.61 -2.59 20.37
C ILE A 78 -16.87 -3.89 21.15
N LEU A 79 -15.81 -4.52 21.65
CA LEU A 79 -15.89 -5.83 22.31
C LEU A 79 -16.55 -5.77 23.70
N ASP A 80 -16.28 -4.71 24.47
CA ASP A 80 -16.83 -4.56 25.82
C ASP A 80 -18.31 -4.18 25.82
N ASN A 81 -18.78 -3.49 24.77
CA ASN A 81 -20.17 -3.06 24.63
C ASN A 81 -20.97 -3.94 23.64
N ASP A 82 -20.42 -5.08 23.22
CA ASP A 82 -21.03 -6.03 22.27
C ASP A 82 -21.56 -5.37 20.98
N LEU A 83 -20.84 -4.35 20.48
CA LEU A 83 -21.21 -3.56 19.29
C LEU A 83 -20.78 -4.22 17.97
N TYR A 84 -20.27 -5.43 18.00
CA TYR A 84 -19.90 -6.18 16.79
C TYR A 84 -21.10 -6.84 16.13
N PHE A 85 -21.07 -6.94 14.80
CA PHE A 85 -22.10 -7.63 14.04
C PHE A 85 -21.87 -9.15 14.12
N LYS A 86 -22.49 -9.80 15.10
CA LYS A 86 -22.24 -11.20 15.48
C LYS A 86 -22.36 -12.19 14.32
N GLU A 87 -23.44 -12.12 13.54
CA GLU A 87 -23.67 -13.04 12.41
C GLU A 87 -22.53 -12.92 11.38
N TYR A 88 -22.14 -11.69 11.02
CA TYR A 88 -21.03 -11.43 10.11
C TYR A 88 -19.70 -11.96 10.67
N VAL A 89 -19.41 -11.67 11.93
CA VAL A 89 -18.16 -12.06 12.60
C VAL A 89 -17.98 -13.58 12.61
N VAL A 90 -19.06 -14.31 12.92
CA VAL A 90 -19.05 -15.79 12.98
C VAL A 90 -18.92 -16.40 11.58
N ASN A 91 -19.66 -15.89 10.59
CA ASN A 91 -19.75 -16.52 9.27
C ASN A 91 -18.63 -16.13 8.33
N TYR A 92 -18.08 -14.91 8.45
CA TYR A 92 -17.19 -14.34 7.43
C TYR A 92 -15.77 -14.04 7.92
N THR A 93 -15.50 -14.23 9.24
CA THR A 93 -14.16 -14.00 9.79
C THR A 93 -13.59 -15.24 10.46
N ASN A 94 -12.28 -15.22 10.73
CA ASN A 94 -11.65 -16.31 11.48
C ASN A 94 -11.79 -16.15 13.03
N ALA A 95 -12.76 -15.38 13.49
CA ALA A 95 -13.02 -15.16 14.91
C ALA A 95 -13.30 -16.46 15.69
N SER A 96 -13.98 -17.42 15.04
CA SER A 96 -14.31 -18.73 15.61
C SER A 96 -13.18 -19.75 15.59
N PHE A 97 -12.04 -19.48 14.90
CA PHE A 97 -10.95 -20.45 14.75
C PHE A 97 -10.20 -20.65 16.06
N ILE A 98 -9.85 -21.91 16.36
CA ILE A 98 -9.09 -22.27 17.56
C ILE A 98 -7.60 -22.17 17.29
N VAL A 99 -6.91 -21.35 18.07
CA VAL A 99 -5.47 -21.13 17.97
C VAL A 99 -4.72 -22.15 18.82
N ASN A 100 -3.57 -22.63 18.34
CA ASN A 100 -2.70 -23.59 18.99
C ASN A 100 -2.34 -23.15 20.42
N ARG A 101 -2.20 -24.12 21.34
CA ARG A 101 -1.83 -23.90 22.75
C ARG A 101 -0.45 -23.26 22.94
N LYS A 102 0.45 -23.37 21.97
CA LYS A 102 1.77 -22.70 21.96
C LYS A 102 1.66 -21.17 21.86
N PHE A 103 0.56 -20.65 21.31
CA PHE A 103 0.34 -19.20 21.23
C PHE A 103 0.18 -18.60 22.63
N LYS A 104 1.04 -17.66 22.95
CA LYS A 104 1.03 -16.84 24.17
C LYS A 104 1.35 -15.39 23.81
N PHE A 105 0.93 -14.48 24.66
CA PHE A 105 1.34 -13.08 24.62
C PHE A 105 1.71 -12.65 26.04
N LYS A 106 2.86 -12.02 26.19
CA LYS A 106 3.33 -11.53 27.47
C LYS A 106 4.06 -10.21 27.28
N ASP A 107 3.54 -9.16 27.89
CA ASP A 107 4.18 -7.86 28.06
C ASP A 107 4.81 -7.28 26.77
N GLY A 108 4.01 -7.22 25.70
CA GLY A 108 4.41 -6.69 24.38
C GLY A 108 5.04 -7.70 23.43
N LEU A 109 5.33 -8.93 23.88
CA LEU A 109 5.94 -9.96 23.05
C LEU A 109 4.98 -11.13 22.80
N PHE A 110 4.90 -11.55 21.55
CA PHE A 110 4.24 -12.80 21.15
C PHE A 110 5.20 -13.97 21.31
N SER A 111 4.64 -15.18 21.53
CA SER A 111 5.44 -16.41 21.57
C SER A 111 6.20 -16.65 20.27
N GLY A 112 7.38 -17.25 20.38
CA GLY A 112 8.26 -17.52 19.24
C GLY A 112 9.24 -16.38 18.91
N PHE A 113 9.35 -15.35 19.74
CA PHE A 113 10.32 -14.27 19.54
C PHE A 113 11.76 -14.75 19.82
N ASP A 114 12.65 -14.48 18.89
CA ASP A 114 14.09 -14.66 19.04
C ASP A 114 14.77 -13.28 19.15
N PRO A 115 15.31 -12.93 20.33
CA PRO A 115 15.95 -11.63 20.55
C PRO A 115 17.28 -11.45 19.78
N LYS A 116 17.92 -12.53 19.34
CA LYS A 116 19.17 -12.44 18.57
C LYS A 116 18.92 -11.98 17.13
N THR A 117 17.84 -12.42 16.54
CA THR A 117 17.49 -12.12 15.15
C THR A 117 16.41 -11.05 15.00
N GLY A 118 15.70 -10.69 16.08
CA GLY A 118 14.51 -9.81 16.02
C GLY A 118 13.34 -10.42 15.26
N LYS A 119 13.28 -11.75 15.12
CA LYS A 119 12.26 -12.45 14.33
C LYS A 119 11.41 -13.36 15.18
N TYR A 120 10.24 -13.71 14.64
CA TYR A 120 9.30 -14.64 15.28
C TYR A 120 9.23 -15.98 14.55
N ASP A 121 9.27 -17.07 15.30
CA ASP A 121 8.81 -18.39 14.82
C ASP A 121 7.28 -18.42 14.78
N LYS A 122 6.73 -18.31 13.58
CA LYS A 122 5.28 -18.25 13.34
C LYS A 122 4.55 -19.59 13.55
N SER A 123 5.27 -20.69 13.73
CA SER A 123 4.66 -22.00 14.05
C SER A 123 3.86 -21.96 15.36
N TYR A 124 4.25 -21.08 16.29
CA TYR A 124 3.51 -20.82 17.53
C TYR A 124 2.12 -20.22 17.32
N TRP A 125 1.82 -19.64 16.14
CA TRP A 125 0.57 -18.95 15.83
C TRP A 125 -0.36 -19.77 14.93
N ALA A 126 -0.09 -21.05 14.75
CA ALA A 126 -0.90 -21.94 13.93
C ALA A 126 -2.30 -22.18 14.55
N PHE A 127 -3.27 -22.53 13.72
CA PHE A 127 -4.57 -23.00 14.18
C PHE A 127 -4.50 -24.50 14.56
N GLU A 128 -5.33 -24.92 15.52
CA GLU A 128 -5.60 -26.32 15.71
C GLU A 128 -6.44 -26.86 14.54
N LEU A 129 -6.09 -28.05 14.06
CA LEU A 129 -6.75 -28.66 12.92
C LEU A 129 -7.69 -29.79 13.37
N ASP A 130 -8.76 -29.98 12.62
CA ASP A 130 -9.65 -31.14 12.73
C ASP A 130 -9.05 -32.36 12.01
N LYS A 131 -9.75 -33.50 12.04
CA LYS A 131 -9.34 -34.73 11.36
C LYS A 131 -9.18 -34.63 9.84
N HIS A 132 -9.76 -33.59 9.22
CA HIS A 132 -9.68 -33.31 7.80
C HIS A 132 -8.59 -32.29 7.45
N GLY A 133 -7.85 -31.77 8.45
CA GLY A 133 -6.79 -30.76 8.26
C GLY A 133 -7.33 -29.34 8.13
N ASN A 134 -8.58 -29.07 8.47
CA ASN A 134 -9.17 -27.73 8.47
C ASN A 134 -9.10 -27.12 9.89
N PRO A 135 -9.03 -25.78 10.04
CA PRO A 135 -9.07 -25.13 11.33
C PRO A 135 -10.32 -25.53 12.13
N LYS A 136 -10.11 -26.00 13.37
CA LYS A 136 -11.21 -26.22 14.32
C LYS A 136 -11.92 -24.89 14.59
N LYS A 137 -13.25 -24.92 14.78
CA LYS A 137 -14.09 -23.73 14.96
C LYS A 137 -14.97 -23.86 16.20
N ASP A 138 -15.16 -22.73 16.88
CA ASP A 138 -16.18 -22.53 17.90
C ASP A 138 -17.15 -21.42 17.46
N PRO A 139 -18.26 -21.75 16.79
CA PRO A 139 -19.23 -20.74 16.33
C PRO A 139 -19.90 -19.96 17.45
N LYS A 140 -19.88 -20.50 18.70
CA LYS A 140 -20.41 -19.81 19.87
C LYS A 140 -19.48 -18.74 20.43
N LEU A 141 -18.23 -18.67 19.94
CA LEU A 141 -17.19 -17.73 20.36
C LEU A 141 -16.88 -17.78 21.87
N ARG A 142 -17.05 -18.94 22.52
CA ARG A 142 -16.88 -19.12 23.98
C ARG A 142 -15.54 -19.74 24.38
N SER A 143 -14.95 -20.54 23.52
CA SER A 143 -13.66 -21.17 23.78
C SER A 143 -12.58 -20.13 24.08
N SER A 144 -11.87 -20.26 25.18
CA SER A 144 -10.77 -19.36 25.56
C SER A 144 -9.63 -19.31 24.53
N ARG A 145 -9.58 -20.29 23.63
CA ARG A 145 -8.58 -20.41 22.57
C ARG A 145 -9.11 -19.96 21.21
N CYS A 146 -10.40 -19.61 21.04
CA CYS A 146 -10.85 -19.04 19.79
C CYS A 146 -10.30 -17.63 19.61
N VAL A 147 -10.09 -17.24 18.35
CA VAL A 147 -9.52 -15.93 17.98
C VAL A 147 -10.28 -14.78 18.65
N PHE A 148 -11.61 -14.85 18.74
CA PHE A 148 -12.42 -13.81 19.35
C PHE A 148 -12.08 -13.58 20.83
N GLN A 149 -11.95 -14.64 21.63
CA GLN A 149 -11.60 -14.50 23.04
C GLN A 149 -10.14 -14.09 23.24
N LEU A 150 -9.25 -14.54 22.38
CA LEU A 150 -7.85 -14.09 22.37
C LEU A 150 -7.75 -12.60 22.03
N LEU A 151 -8.55 -12.12 21.07
CA LEU A 151 -8.65 -10.69 20.71
C LEU A 151 -9.14 -9.86 21.90
N ARG A 152 -10.24 -10.31 22.56
CA ARG A 152 -10.79 -9.63 23.75
C ARG A 152 -9.74 -9.54 24.87
N LYS A 153 -9.04 -10.65 25.14
CA LYS A 153 -7.94 -10.67 26.11
C LYS A 153 -6.79 -9.74 25.75
N HIS A 154 -6.41 -9.70 24.46
CA HIS A 154 -5.29 -8.88 23.97
C HIS A 154 -5.56 -7.40 24.16
N PHE A 155 -6.73 -6.91 23.74
CA PHE A 155 -7.09 -5.50 23.82
C PHE A 155 -7.66 -5.05 25.18
N LYS A 156 -7.80 -5.94 26.17
CA LYS A 156 -8.26 -5.56 27.52
C LYS A 156 -7.48 -4.40 28.15
N ARG A 157 -6.19 -4.27 27.80
CA ARG A 157 -5.28 -3.23 28.31
C ARG A 157 -5.53 -1.83 27.75
N TYR A 158 -6.24 -1.72 26.61
CA TYR A 158 -6.45 -0.46 25.88
C TYR A 158 -7.62 0.33 26.43
N THR A 159 -7.52 0.74 27.71
CA THR A 159 -8.56 1.54 28.40
C THR A 159 -8.56 2.97 27.88
N LEU A 160 -9.70 3.68 28.02
CA LEU A 160 -9.81 5.08 27.60
C LEU A 160 -8.74 5.98 28.25
N ASP A 161 -8.40 5.73 29.52
CA ASP A 161 -7.35 6.44 30.22
C ASP A 161 -5.99 6.30 29.53
N ARG A 162 -5.57 5.07 29.29
CA ARG A 162 -4.30 4.78 28.63
C ARG A 162 -4.26 5.30 27.20
N VAL A 163 -5.37 5.21 26.48
CA VAL A 163 -5.49 5.77 25.12
C VAL A 163 -5.31 7.28 25.15
N SER A 164 -6.04 7.98 26.02
CA SER A 164 -5.93 9.42 26.19
C SER A 164 -4.51 9.85 26.59
N GLU A 165 -3.93 9.16 27.57
CA GLU A 165 -2.58 9.43 28.10
C GLU A 165 -1.49 9.31 27.03
N VAL A 166 -1.59 8.33 26.13
CA VAL A 166 -0.58 8.07 25.09
C VAL A 166 -0.81 8.92 23.85
N THR A 167 -2.08 9.11 23.45
CA THR A 167 -2.43 9.87 22.23
C THR A 167 -2.48 11.37 22.43
N GLY A 168 -2.66 11.81 23.66
CA GLY A 168 -2.91 13.21 24.01
C GLY A 168 -4.31 13.70 23.64
N MET A 169 -5.19 12.83 23.12
CA MET A 169 -6.59 13.16 22.83
C MET A 169 -7.43 13.07 24.10
N PRO A 170 -8.24 14.10 24.44
CA PRO A 170 -9.13 14.06 25.60
C PRO A 170 -10.08 12.85 25.56
N LYS A 171 -10.33 12.23 26.72
CA LYS A 171 -11.18 11.02 26.84
C LYS A 171 -12.56 11.19 26.22
N GLU A 172 -13.17 12.35 26.44
CA GLU A 172 -14.50 12.69 25.93
C GLU A 172 -14.50 12.69 24.40
N LYS A 173 -13.42 13.21 23.80
CA LYS A 173 -13.24 13.23 22.33
C LYS A 173 -13.00 11.82 21.78
N VAL A 174 -12.17 11.00 22.46
CA VAL A 174 -11.99 9.60 22.11
C VAL A 174 -13.32 8.86 22.12
N LEU A 175 -14.10 9.03 23.19
CA LEU A 175 -15.41 8.37 23.35
C LEU A 175 -16.45 8.86 22.33
N GLU A 176 -16.47 10.15 22.02
CA GLU A 176 -17.31 10.75 20.99
C GLU A 176 -17.08 10.07 19.62
N ILE A 177 -15.80 9.95 19.24
CA ILE A 177 -15.42 9.31 17.97
C ILE A 177 -15.79 7.82 17.98
N TYR A 178 -15.51 7.11 19.08
CA TYR A 178 -15.85 5.68 19.19
C TYR A 178 -17.35 5.45 19.04
N LYS A 179 -18.19 6.18 19.78
CA LYS A 179 -19.64 6.12 19.68
C LYS A 179 -20.13 6.39 18.26
N ALA A 180 -19.61 7.43 17.62
CA ALA A 180 -20.04 7.82 16.28
C ALA A 180 -19.72 6.75 15.23
N PHE A 181 -18.49 6.21 15.22
CA PHE A 181 -18.08 5.25 14.21
C PHE A 181 -18.63 3.85 14.46
N THR A 182 -18.66 3.38 15.71
CA THR A 182 -19.13 2.02 16.04
C THR A 182 -20.63 1.85 15.92
N ALA A 183 -21.40 2.95 15.81
CA ALA A 183 -22.83 2.91 15.47
C ALA A 183 -23.11 2.25 14.11
N THR A 184 -22.08 2.02 13.28
CA THR A 184 -22.19 1.27 12.01
C THR A 184 -22.12 -0.25 12.16
N GLY A 185 -21.97 -0.78 13.38
CA GLY A 185 -21.99 -2.22 13.67
C GLY A 185 -23.37 -2.89 13.58
N LYS A 186 -24.21 -2.41 12.69
CA LYS A 186 -25.59 -2.88 12.46
C LYS A 186 -25.77 -3.31 11.00
N PRO A 187 -26.67 -4.27 10.73
CA PRO A 187 -26.90 -4.77 9.37
C PRO A 187 -27.21 -3.69 8.33
N ASP A 188 -28.03 -2.70 8.70
CA ASP A 188 -28.54 -1.64 7.83
C ASP A 188 -27.63 -0.40 7.73
N LYS A 189 -26.55 -0.35 8.51
CA LYS A 189 -25.58 0.74 8.52
C LYS A 189 -24.23 0.31 7.97
N SER A 190 -23.50 1.24 7.40
CA SER A 190 -22.13 1.00 6.95
C SER A 190 -21.20 2.17 7.25
N GLY A 191 -19.99 1.84 7.65
CA GLY A 191 -18.92 2.80 7.84
C GLY A 191 -17.73 2.51 6.96
N THR A 192 -17.10 3.54 6.41
CA THR A 192 -15.83 3.39 5.69
C THR A 192 -14.68 4.03 6.43
N ILE A 193 -13.50 3.43 6.35
CA ILE A 193 -12.25 4.02 6.81
C ILE A 193 -11.38 4.34 5.60
N MET A 194 -10.90 5.59 5.52
CA MET A 194 -10.00 6.08 4.48
C MET A 194 -8.66 6.46 5.10
N TYR A 195 -7.56 6.07 4.46
CA TYR A 195 -6.20 6.36 4.95
C TYR A 195 -5.21 6.55 3.82
N ALA A 196 -4.08 7.18 4.13
CA ALA A 196 -2.95 7.31 3.22
C ALA A 196 -1.62 7.08 3.96
N MET A 197 -0.57 7.77 3.57
CA MET A 197 0.79 7.56 4.04
C MET A 197 1.01 7.92 5.52
N GLY A 198 0.12 8.72 6.13
CA GLY A 198 0.16 9.04 7.56
C GLY A 198 0.09 7.80 8.45
N TRP A 199 -0.57 6.73 8.01
CA TRP A 199 -0.57 5.44 8.70
C TRP A 199 0.49 4.47 8.22
N THR A 200 0.86 4.57 6.95
CA THR A 200 1.73 3.57 6.32
C THR A 200 3.18 3.77 6.70
N GLN A 201 3.63 5.02 6.81
CA GLN A 201 5.04 5.37 7.03
C GLN A 201 5.41 5.37 8.52
N HIS A 202 5.21 4.22 9.15
CA HIS A 202 5.58 3.89 10.54
C HIS A 202 6.22 2.52 10.64
N THR A 203 7.01 2.27 11.67
CA THR A 203 7.56 0.94 11.97
C THR A 203 6.50 -0.11 12.32
N VAL A 204 5.25 0.32 12.47
CA VAL A 204 4.06 -0.51 12.68
C VAL A 204 2.98 -0.27 11.61
N GLY A 205 3.37 0.23 10.44
CA GLY A 205 2.42 0.65 9.39
C GLY A 205 1.44 -0.43 8.96
N VAL A 206 1.90 -1.67 8.79
CA VAL A 206 1.03 -2.81 8.47
C VAL A 206 0.05 -3.11 9.60
N GLN A 207 0.47 -3.00 10.85
CA GLN A 207 -0.42 -3.25 11.99
C GLN A 207 -1.44 -2.12 12.20
N ASN A 208 -1.10 -0.87 11.87
CA ASN A 208 -2.07 0.24 11.80
C ASN A 208 -3.22 -0.12 10.85
N ILE A 209 -2.89 -0.56 9.64
CA ILE A 209 -3.87 -0.96 8.61
C ILE A 209 -4.67 -2.18 9.07
N ARG A 210 -4.02 -3.13 9.75
CA ARG A 210 -4.71 -4.31 10.27
C ARG A 210 -5.66 -3.99 11.42
N ALA A 211 -5.31 -3.08 12.33
CA ALA A 211 -6.20 -2.64 13.40
C ALA A 211 -7.51 -2.08 12.83
N MET A 212 -7.41 -1.23 11.82
CA MET A 212 -8.57 -0.72 11.09
C MET A 212 -9.38 -1.83 10.39
N ALA A 213 -8.70 -2.79 9.74
CA ALA A 213 -9.37 -3.91 9.10
C ALA A 213 -10.11 -4.80 10.11
N ILE A 214 -9.55 -5.00 11.31
CA ILE A 214 -10.21 -5.72 12.41
C ILE A 214 -11.48 -4.98 12.85
N ILE A 215 -11.43 -3.65 13.02
CA ILE A 215 -12.62 -2.84 13.34
C ILE A 215 -13.70 -3.05 12.29
N GLN A 216 -13.34 -2.94 11.01
CA GLN A 216 -14.29 -3.10 9.91
C GLN A 216 -14.86 -4.54 9.79
N LEU A 217 -14.07 -5.55 10.12
CA LEU A 217 -14.53 -6.95 10.18
C LEU A 217 -15.47 -7.19 11.39
N LEU A 218 -15.19 -6.59 12.54
CA LEU A 218 -16.06 -6.67 13.70
C LEU A 218 -17.41 -5.98 13.45
N LEU A 219 -17.39 -4.82 12.81
CA LEU A 219 -18.60 -4.04 12.51
C LEU A 219 -19.36 -4.55 11.27
N GLY A 220 -18.83 -5.55 10.55
CA GLY A 220 -19.48 -6.10 9.35
C GLY A 220 -19.45 -5.18 8.14
N ASN A 221 -18.51 -4.26 8.06
CA ASN A 221 -18.45 -3.21 7.03
C ASN A 221 -17.74 -3.64 5.74
N ILE A 222 -17.02 -4.78 5.69
CA ILE A 222 -16.35 -5.23 4.47
C ILE A 222 -17.32 -6.03 3.59
N GLY A 223 -17.47 -5.60 2.35
CA GLY A 223 -18.36 -6.20 1.34
C GLY A 223 -19.67 -5.45 1.14
N VAL A 224 -20.14 -4.67 2.12
CA VAL A 224 -21.38 -3.89 2.03
C VAL A 224 -21.18 -2.56 1.29
N ALA A 225 -22.27 -1.99 0.76
CA ALA A 225 -22.23 -0.69 0.10
C ALA A 225 -21.87 0.42 1.09
N GLY A 226 -20.91 1.26 0.74
CA GLY A 226 -20.42 2.35 1.57
C GLY A 226 -19.55 1.92 2.76
N GLY A 227 -19.23 0.62 2.85
CA GLY A 227 -18.34 0.09 3.89
C GLY A 227 -16.88 -0.01 3.45
N GLY A 228 -16.09 -0.74 4.23
CA GLY A 228 -14.76 -1.20 3.87
C GLY A 228 -13.59 -0.31 4.27
N VAL A 229 -12.43 -0.64 3.69
CA VAL A 229 -11.14 -0.02 3.96
C VAL A 229 -10.61 0.57 2.67
N ASN A 230 -10.32 1.86 2.66
CA ASN A 230 -9.98 2.60 1.46
C ASN A 230 -8.59 3.22 1.57
N ALA A 231 -7.59 2.54 0.98
CA ALA A 231 -6.25 3.06 0.81
C ALA A 231 -6.22 4.14 -0.28
N LEU A 232 -5.80 5.35 0.09
CA LEU A 232 -5.64 6.48 -0.83
C LEU A 232 -4.20 6.51 -1.32
N ARG A 233 -3.96 6.04 -2.54
CA ARG A 233 -2.61 5.98 -3.11
C ARG A 233 -2.12 7.38 -3.46
N GLY A 234 -0.83 7.64 -3.23
CA GLY A 234 -0.21 8.96 -3.41
C GLY A 234 0.11 9.33 -4.85
N GLU A 235 -0.16 8.44 -5.82
CA GLU A 235 0.07 8.64 -7.24
C GLU A 235 -1.07 7.98 -8.03
N SER A 236 -1.36 8.51 -9.22
CA SER A 236 -2.54 8.13 -10.02
C SER A 236 -2.55 6.67 -10.47
N ASN A 237 -1.39 6.07 -10.73
CA ASN A 237 -1.23 4.69 -11.22
C ASN A 237 -0.59 3.73 -10.21
N VAL A 238 -0.49 4.06 -8.92
CA VAL A 238 0.14 3.15 -7.93
C VAL A 238 -0.56 1.80 -7.85
N GLN A 239 -1.89 1.75 -8.01
CA GLN A 239 -2.60 0.47 -8.09
C GLN A 239 -2.15 -0.33 -9.30
N GLY A 240 -2.12 0.29 -10.50
CA GLY A 240 -1.69 -0.37 -11.74
C GLY A 240 -0.24 -0.83 -11.68
N SER A 241 0.68 0.02 -11.28
CA SER A 241 2.10 -0.34 -11.18
C SER A 241 2.35 -1.43 -10.13
N THR A 242 1.61 -1.43 -9.01
CA THR A 242 1.70 -2.52 -8.02
C THR A 242 1.15 -3.84 -8.59
N ASP A 243 0.03 -3.80 -9.32
CA ASP A 243 -0.52 -4.98 -10.01
C ASP A 243 0.48 -5.56 -11.02
N HIS A 244 1.38 -4.73 -11.57
CA HIS A 244 2.41 -5.09 -12.57
C HIS A 244 3.84 -5.18 -11.97
N CYS A 245 3.97 -5.63 -10.74
CA CYS A 245 5.23 -5.95 -10.05
C CYS A 245 6.15 -4.76 -9.67
N LEU A 246 5.59 -3.61 -9.30
CA LEU A 246 6.40 -2.51 -8.74
C LEU A 246 7.26 -2.93 -7.53
N LEU A 247 6.87 -3.96 -6.78
CA LEU A 247 7.54 -4.40 -5.56
C LEU A 247 8.40 -5.65 -5.84
N TYR A 248 9.64 -5.67 -5.35
CA TYR A 248 10.63 -6.73 -5.62
C TYR A 248 10.17 -8.15 -5.28
N HIS A 249 9.25 -8.33 -4.33
CA HIS A 249 8.80 -9.63 -3.82
C HIS A 249 7.55 -10.18 -4.50
N ILE A 250 7.09 -9.53 -5.57
CA ILE A 250 5.96 -9.96 -6.38
C ILE A 250 6.28 -9.88 -7.87
N LEU A 251 5.66 -10.77 -8.63
CA LEU A 251 5.52 -10.70 -10.08
C LEU A 251 4.14 -10.13 -10.45
N PRO A 252 3.86 -9.79 -11.71
CA PRO A 252 2.54 -9.34 -12.15
C PRO A 252 1.41 -10.22 -11.64
N GLY A 253 0.32 -9.60 -11.23
CA GLY A 253 -0.84 -10.31 -10.65
C GLY A 253 -0.60 -10.86 -9.24
N TYR A 254 0.34 -10.30 -8.48
CA TYR A 254 0.71 -10.70 -7.11
C TYR A 254 1.25 -12.15 -6.99
N LEU A 255 1.74 -12.73 -8.06
CA LEU A 255 2.54 -13.94 -8.00
C LEU A 255 3.83 -13.65 -7.20
N LYS A 256 4.46 -14.68 -6.67
CA LYS A 256 5.68 -14.49 -5.87
C LYS A 256 6.93 -14.48 -6.75
N THR A 257 7.88 -13.64 -6.44
CA THR A 257 9.21 -13.72 -7.07
C THR A 257 9.83 -15.09 -6.76
N PRO A 258 10.33 -15.81 -7.79
CA PRO A 258 11.00 -17.10 -7.60
C PRO A 258 12.21 -16.99 -6.67
N LYS A 259 12.52 -18.06 -5.95
CA LYS A 259 13.67 -18.15 -5.06
C LYS A 259 14.56 -19.33 -5.41
N ALA A 260 15.81 -19.28 -4.95
CA ALA A 260 16.79 -20.35 -5.19
C ALA A 260 16.28 -21.74 -4.77
N SER A 261 15.50 -21.81 -3.66
CA SER A 261 14.88 -23.07 -3.20
C SER A 261 13.74 -23.59 -4.09
N GLN A 262 13.34 -22.86 -5.14
CA GLN A 262 12.36 -23.29 -6.14
C GLN A 262 13.03 -23.37 -7.53
N PRO A 263 13.89 -24.37 -7.77
CA PRO A 263 14.66 -24.45 -9.01
C PRO A 263 13.82 -24.76 -10.25
N THR A 264 12.65 -25.39 -10.09
CA THR A 264 11.73 -25.76 -11.17
C THR A 264 10.36 -25.10 -11.02
N LEU A 265 9.62 -24.98 -12.13
CA LEU A 265 8.25 -24.46 -12.15
C LEU A 265 7.33 -25.26 -11.22
N ASP A 266 7.50 -26.59 -11.18
CA ASP A 266 6.71 -27.45 -10.29
C ASP A 266 7.02 -27.17 -8.81
N ALA A 267 8.27 -27.02 -8.44
CA ALA A 267 8.67 -26.66 -7.08
C ALA A 267 8.07 -25.29 -6.68
N TYR A 268 8.13 -24.32 -7.59
CA TYR A 268 7.53 -23.00 -7.41
C TYR A 268 6.01 -23.06 -7.23
N ASN A 269 5.31 -23.73 -8.16
CA ASN A 269 3.86 -23.86 -8.10
C ASN A 269 3.40 -24.63 -6.86
N ASN A 270 4.08 -25.73 -6.49
CA ASN A 270 3.77 -26.49 -5.27
C ASN A 270 3.93 -25.65 -4.00
N LYS A 271 4.94 -24.77 -3.96
CA LYS A 271 5.19 -23.88 -2.83
C LYS A 271 4.08 -22.83 -2.64
N TYR A 272 3.59 -22.26 -3.73
CA TYR A 272 2.73 -21.08 -3.67
C TYR A 272 1.25 -21.35 -3.95
N THR A 273 0.88 -22.58 -4.35
CA THR A 273 -0.53 -22.97 -4.50
C THR A 273 -1.10 -23.40 -3.15
N PRO A 274 -2.01 -22.62 -2.54
CA PRO A 274 -2.58 -23.01 -1.26
C PRO A 274 -3.57 -24.16 -1.45
N LYS A 275 -3.41 -25.22 -0.66
CA LYS A 275 -4.31 -26.39 -0.65
C LYS A 275 -5.32 -26.25 0.50
N SER A 276 -6.60 -26.46 0.24
CA SER A 276 -7.68 -26.51 1.23
C SER A 276 -8.51 -27.77 1.06
N ASN A 277 -8.78 -28.46 2.16
CA ASN A 277 -9.66 -29.62 2.19
C ASN A 277 -11.12 -29.24 2.52
N ASP A 278 -11.40 -27.94 2.77
CA ASP A 278 -12.77 -27.47 3.01
C ASP A 278 -13.48 -27.20 1.68
N PRO A 279 -14.54 -27.96 1.34
CA PRO A 279 -15.26 -27.81 0.08
C PRO A 279 -15.96 -26.45 -0.04
N LYS A 280 -16.19 -25.74 1.07
CA LYS A 280 -16.73 -24.38 1.07
C LYS A 280 -15.69 -23.31 0.75
N SER A 281 -14.40 -23.62 0.80
CA SER A 281 -13.38 -22.68 0.37
C SER A 281 -13.34 -22.57 -1.15
N ALA A 282 -13.48 -21.36 -1.69
CA ALA A 282 -13.29 -21.12 -3.11
C ALA A 282 -11.80 -21.16 -3.47
N ASN A 283 -10.95 -20.69 -2.55
CA ASN A 283 -9.48 -20.75 -2.67
C ASN A 283 -8.96 -20.46 -4.09
N TRP A 284 -9.27 -19.30 -4.65
CA TRP A 284 -8.96 -19.02 -6.06
C TRP A 284 -7.48 -19.09 -6.39
N TRP A 285 -6.61 -18.93 -5.41
CA TRP A 285 -5.18 -19.17 -5.60
C TRP A 285 -4.82 -20.62 -5.93
N GLN A 286 -5.78 -21.57 -5.85
CA GLN A 286 -5.58 -22.92 -6.42
C GLN A 286 -5.29 -22.89 -7.94
N ASN A 287 -5.65 -21.81 -8.63
CA ASN A 287 -5.34 -21.58 -10.04
C ASN A 287 -3.93 -20.99 -10.27
N TYR A 288 -3.11 -20.90 -9.22
CA TYR A 288 -1.74 -20.37 -9.29
C TYR A 288 -0.92 -20.92 -10.49
N PRO A 289 -0.91 -22.24 -10.77
CA PRO A 289 -0.19 -22.79 -11.93
C PRO A 289 -0.63 -22.21 -13.28
N LYS A 290 -1.93 -21.90 -13.45
CA LYS A 290 -2.43 -21.27 -14.69
C LYS A 290 -1.91 -19.85 -14.85
N TYR A 291 -1.82 -19.11 -13.74
CA TYR A 291 -1.36 -17.73 -13.75
C TYR A 291 0.15 -17.64 -13.97
N SER A 292 0.93 -18.51 -13.31
CA SER A 292 2.39 -18.54 -13.46
C SER A 292 2.82 -18.99 -14.86
N ALA A 293 2.24 -20.07 -15.37
CA ALA A 293 2.54 -20.55 -16.72
C ALA A 293 2.20 -19.48 -17.78
N SER A 294 1.01 -18.87 -17.68
CA SER A 294 0.60 -17.83 -18.63
C SER A 294 1.48 -16.57 -18.55
N LEU A 295 1.96 -16.19 -17.35
CA LEU A 295 2.90 -15.09 -17.20
C LEU A 295 4.24 -15.39 -17.87
N ILE A 296 4.82 -16.57 -17.65
CA ILE A 296 6.09 -16.99 -18.27
C ILE A 296 5.94 -16.96 -19.79
N LYS A 297 4.84 -17.51 -20.30
CA LYS A 297 4.54 -17.52 -21.75
C LYS A 297 4.30 -16.13 -22.33
N SER A 298 3.96 -15.12 -21.53
CA SER A 298 3.86 -13.74 -22.02
C SER A 298 5.22 -13.08 -22.25
N MET A 299 6.28 -13.61 -21.64
CA MET A 299 7.66 -13.18 -21.83
C MET A 299 8.39 -14.02 -22.89
N TYR A 300 8.13 -15.32 -22.91
CA TYR A 300 8.82 -16.32 -23.74
C TYR A 300 7.79 -17.16 -24.52
N MET A 301 7.14 -16.52 -25.53
CA MET A 301 5.96 -17.10 -26.19
C MET A 301 6.24 -18.43 -26.89
N ASP A 302 7.42 -18.57 -27.49
CA ASP A 302 7.78 -19.71 -28.31
C ASP A 302 8.47 -20.85 -27.52
N ALA A 303 8.99 -20.55 -26.33
CA ALA A 303 9.72 -21.52 -25.51
C ALA A 303 8.81 -22.47 -24.72
N ASP A 304 9.33 -23.63 -24.34
CA ASP A 304 8.68 -24.48 -23.34
C ASP A 304 8.58 -23.74 -21.99
N VAL A 305 7.47 -23.89 -21.31
CA VAL A 305 7.19 -23.13 -20.08
C VAL A 305 8.09 -23.54 -18.92
N HIS A 306 8.50 -24.83 -18.85
CA HIS A 306 9.40 -25.33 -17.80
C HIS A 306 10.82 -24.87 -18.07
N GLU A 307 11.27 -24.88 -19.33
CA GLU A 307 12.56 -24.34 -19.74
C GLU A 307 12.62 -22.83 -19.46
N ALA A 308 11.66 -22.05 -19.91
CA ALA A 308 11.60 -20.62 -19.71
C ALA A 308 11.55 -20.21 -18.21
N TYR A 309 11.03 -21.07 -17.34
CA TYR A 309 11.10 -20.82 -15.89
C TYR A 309 12.56 -20.80 -15.39
N HIS A 310 13.45 -21.62 -15.95
CA HIS A 310 14.88 -21.62 -15.57
C HIS A 310 15.55 -20.29 -15.91
N TRP A 311 15.11 -19.60 -16.92
CA TRP A 311 15.63 -18.29 -17.35
C TRP A 311 15.22 -17.14 -16.44
N LEU A 312 14.19 -17.30 -15.60
CA LEU A 312 13.79 -16.24 -14.67
C LEU A 312 14.83 -16.04 -13.57
N PRO A 313 15.16 -14.80 -13.21
CA PRO A 313 16.01 -14.53 -12.07
C PRO A 313 15.36 -15.01 -10.77
N LYS A 314 16.17 -15.54 -9.87
CA LYS A 314 15.74 -16.06 -8.56
C LYS A 314 16.45 -15.32 -7.44
N LEU A 315 15.69 -14.90 -6.45
CA LEU A 315 16.24 -14.31 -5.24
C LEU A 315 16.81 -15.41 -4.33
N ASP A 316 17.86 -15.12 -3.58
CA ASP A 316 18.30 -15.98 -2.51
C ASP A 316 17.21 -16.11 -1.44
N ASP A 317 17.18 -17.27 -0.77
CA ASP A 317 16.23 -17.50 0.30
C ASP A 317 16.51 -16.55 1.47
N GLY A 318 15.48 -15.78 1.83
CA GLY A 318 15.58 -14.75 2.88
C GLY A 318 16.09 -13.39 2.39
N GLN A 319 16.49 -13.25 1.13
CA GLN A 319 16.93 -11.96 0.58
C GLN A 319 15.81 -10.93 0.68
N ASN A 320 16.19 -9.73 1.15
CA ASN A 320 15.35 -8.55 1.19
C ASN A 320 15.94 -7.49 0.24
N ALA A 321 15.20 -7.12 -0.79
CA ALA A 321 15.58 -6.07 -1.73
C ALA A 321 14.60 -4.87 -1.65
N SER A 322 14.08 -4.59 -0.44
CA SER A 322 13.25 -3.41 -0.22
C SER A 322 14.05 -2.12 -0.35
N PHE A 323 13.36 -1.02 -0.59
CA PHE A 323 13.96 0.27 -0.94
C PHE A 323 15.12 0.71 -0.02
N MET A 324 14.93 0.65 1.31
CA MET A 324 16.01 1.01 2.23
C MET A 324 17.17 0.00 2.22
N VAL A 325 16.88 -1.28 1.99
CA VAL A 325 17.90 -2.34 1.99
C VAL A 325 18.82 -2.22 0.78
N ILE A 326 18.27 -1.95 -0.41
CA ILE A 326 19.13 -1.80 -1.60
C ILE A 326 20.07 -0.60 -1.47
N PHE A 327 19.69 0.50 -0.80
CA PHE A 327 20.58 1.62 -0.52
C PHE A 327 21.61 1.29 0.56
N ASP A 328 21.31 0.42 1.51
CA ASP A 328 22.30 -0.10 2.46
C ASP A 328 23.34 -0.99 1.76
N GLU A 329 22.88 -1.84 0.84
CA GLU A 329 23.77 -2.69 0.01
C GLU A 329 24.61 -1.86 -0.99
N MET A 330 24.07 -0.77 -1.56
CA MET A 330 24.84 0.21 -2.34
C MET A 330 25.96 0.86 -1.50
N LEU A 331 25.62 1.32 -0.30
CA LEU A 331 26.57 1.95 0.62
C LEU A 331 27.74 1.00 0.94
N ARG A 332 27.48 -0.31 0.97
CA ARG A 332 28.48 -1.37 1.18
C ARG A 332 29.21 -1.79 -0.10
N GLY A 333 28.96 -1.14 -1.24
CA GLY A 333 29.58 -1.44 -2.53
C GLY A 333 29.17 -2.76 -3.17
N LYS A 334 28.06 -3.37 -2.73
CA LYS A 334 27.56 -4.63 -3.30
C LYS A 334 26.75 -4.44 -4.58
N ILE A 335 26.15 -3.27 -4.76
CA ILE A 335 25.42 -2.89 -5.97
C ILE A 335 26.34 -1.96 -6.78
N LYS A 336 26.56 -2.28 -8.05
CA LYS A 336 27.49 -1.58 -8.93
C LYS A 336 26.80 -0.65 -9.90
N GLY A 337 25.62 -1.02 -10.38
CA GLY A 337 24.82 -0.23 -11.31
C GLY A 337 23.41 0.01 -10.81
N PHE A 338 22.80 1.14 -11.16
CA PHE A 338 21.47 1.48 -10.71
C PHE A 338 20.66 2.25 -11.76
N PHE A 339 19.42 1.83 -11.99
CA PHE A 339 18.45 2.57 -12.77
C PHE A 339 17.49 3.31 -11.85
N ALA A 340 17.51 4.64 -11.87
CA ALA A 340 16.54 5.52 -11.19
C ALA A 340 15.47 5.97 -12.18
N TRP A 341 14.41 5.19 -12.34
CA TRP A 341 13.38 5.42 -13.34
C TRP A 341 12.18 6.16 -12.74
N GLY A 342 11.98 7.43 -13.13
CA GLY A 342 10.91 8.28 -12.62
C GLY A 342 10.93 8.50 -11.11
N GLN A 343 12.12 8.42 -10.48
CA GLN A 343 12.29 8.51 -9.03
C GLN A 343 13.36 9.52 -8.62
N ASN A 344 13.28 9.95 -7.36
CA ASN A 344 14.24 10.88 -6.77
C ASN A 344 14.69 10.41 -5.36
N PRO A 345 15.40 9.28 -5.24
CA PRO A 345 15.80 8.72 -3.95
C PRO A 345 16.73 9.61 -3.12
N ALA A 346 17.56 10.46 -3.74
CA ALA A 346 18.43 11.39 -3.00
C ALA A 346 17.68 12.44 -2.16
N ALA A 347 16.37 12.62 -2.44
CA ALA A 347 15.46 13.42 -1.62
C ALA A 347 14.35 12.56 -0.98
N GLY A 348 13.90 11.50 -1.65
CA GLY A 348 12.74 10.72 -1.28
C GLY A 348 12.99 9.58 -0.29
N LEU A 349 14.23 9.06 -0.20
CA LEU A 349 14.57 8.01 0.76
C LEU A 349 14.71 8.59 2.18
N ALA A 350 14.24 7.85 3.17
CA ALA A 350 14.55 8.17 4.56
C ALA A 350 16.07 8.21 4.79
N ASN A 351 16.54 9.15 5.58
CA ASN A 351 17.95 9.47 5.73
C ASN A 351 18.63 9.79 4.38
N SER A 352 18.24 10.93 3.79
CA SER A 352 18.77 11.36 2.47
C SER A 352 20.28 11.46 2.41
N ASN A 353 20.98 11.72 3.52
CA ASN A 353 22.44 11.70 3.57
C ASN A 353 23.01 10.30 3.30
N LYS A 354 22.35 9.24 3.81
CA LYS A 354 22.70 7.86 3.47
C LYS A 354 22.49 7.59 1.98
N ALA A 355 21.37 8.04 1.41
CA ALA A 355 21.07 7.86 0.00
C ALA A 355 22.18 8.47 -0.89
N ARG A 356 22.56 9.72 -0.62
CA ARG A 356 23.60 10.44 -1.37
C ARG A 356 24.95 9.72 -1.29
N LYS A 357 25.35 9.28 -0.10
CA LYS A 357 26.59 8.48 0.07
C LYS A 357 26.51 7.12 -0.62
N ALA A 358 25.36 6.47 -0.60
CA ALA A 358 25.17 5.19 -1.28
C ALA A 358 25.33 5.32 -2.81
N LEU A 359 24.73 6.35 -3.41
CA LEU A 359 24.86 6.63 -4.84
C LEU A 359 26.31 6.86 -5.27
N SER A 360 27.15 7.42 -4.39
CA SER A 360 28.59 7.63 -4.68
C SER A 360 29.44 6.35 -4.66
N GLN A 361 28.88 5.20 -4.27
CA GLN A 361 29.56 3.91 -4.29
C GLN A 361 29.28 3.09 -5.56
N LEU A 362 28.42 3.58 -6.44
CA LEU A 362 28.11 2.95 -7.72
C LEU A 362 29.23 3.18 -8.74
N ASP A 363 29.39 2.24 -9.66
CA ASP A 363 30.24 2.43 -10.83
C ASP A 363 29.48 3.29 -11.86
N TRP A 364 28.17 3.03 -12.04
CA TRP A 364 27.34 3.82 -12.95
C TRP A 364 25.90 3.93 -12.47
N MET A 365 25.19 4.95 -12.95
CA MET A 365 23.76 5.15 -12.70
C MET A 365 23.07 5.75 -13.93
N VAL A 366 21.92 5.18 -14.30
CA VAL A 366 21.03 5.73 -15.33
C VAL A 366 19.83 6.37 -14.66
N VAL A 367 19.58 7.65 -14.92
CA VAL A 367 18.42 8.38 -14.44
C VAL A 367 17.50 8.68 -15.61
N VAL A 368 16.29 8.12 -15.61
CA VAL A 368 15.25 8.42 -16.58
C VAL A 368 14.22 9.32 -15.94
N ASN A 369 14.17 10.58 -16.33
CA ASN A 369 13.26 11.54 -15.69
C ASN A 369 12.91 12.70 -16.64
N ILE A 370 11.90 13.49 -16.26
CA ILE A 370 11.43 14.65 -17.04
C ILE A 370 12.27 15.91 -16.82
N PHE A 371 12.86 16.06 -15.62
CA PHE A 371 13.73 17.17 -15.24
C PHE A 371 14.93 16.66 -14.46
N ASP A 372 16.01 17.46 -14.45
CA ASP A 372 17.11 17.26 -13.50
C ASP A 372 16.58 17.28 -12.06
N ASN A 373 17.14 16.46 -11.23
CA ASN A 373 16.71 16.29 -9.85
C ASN A 373 17.88 15.92 -8.93
N GLU A 374 17.62 15.86 -7.65
CA GLU A 374 18.60 15.58 -6.62
C GLU A 374 19.32 14.25 -6.81
N THR A 375 18.69 13.27 -7.45
CA THR A 375 19.32 11.98 -7.75
C THR A 375 20.26 12.06 -8.94
N ALA A 376 19.86 12.69 -10.04
CA ALA A 376 20.71 12.87 -11.20
C ALA A 376 21.91 13.76 -10.89
N SER A 377 21.72 14.74 -9.99
CA SER A 377 22.72 15.74 -9.61
C SER A 377 23.37 15.50 -8.24
N PHE A 378 23.25 14.29 -7.65
CA PHE A 378 23.74 14.00 -6.29
C PHE A 378 25.22 14.30 -6.11
N TRP A 379 26.01 14.09 -7.13
CA TRP A 379 27.47 14.26 -7.15
C TRP A 379 27.95 15.71 -6.91
N LYS A 380 27.08 16.69 -7.14
CA LYS A 380 27.29 18.12 -6.87
C LYS A 380 26.39 18.68 -5.76
N GLY A 381 25.71 17.81 -5.03
CA GLY A 381 24.80 18.20 -3.94
C GLY A 381 25.52 18.63 -2.66
N PRO A 382 24.77 19.12 -1.67
CA PRO A 382 25.32 19.52 -0.39
C PRO A 382 26.16 18.42 0.28
N GLY A 383 27.39 18.77 0.66
CA GLY A 383 28.34 17.85 1.29
C GLY A 383 29.04 16.85 0.35
N MET A 384 28.83 16.99 -0.97
CA MET A 384 29.51 16.16 -1.99
C MET A 384 30.68 16.95 -2.64
N ASP A 385 31.74 16.23 -2.95
CA ASP A 385 32.87 16.76 -3.73
C ASP A 385 32.87 16.07 -5.11
N PRO A 386 32.54 16.80 -6.19
CA PRO A 386 32.47 16.23 -7.54
C PRO A 386 33.73 15.52 -7.99
N LYS A 387 34.91 15.97 -7.51
CA LYS A 387 36.22 15.38 -7.85
C LYS A 387 36.43 13.99 -7.23
N LYS A 388 35.69 13.68 -6.17
CA LYS A 388 35.83 12.41 -5.44
C LYS A 388 34.76 11.40 -5.82
N VAL A 389 33.68 11.83 -6.50
CA VAL A 389 32.60 10.92 -6.94
C VAL A 389 33.01 10.24 -8.24
N LYS A 390 33.07 8.92 -8.25
CA LYS A 390 33.44 8.10 -9.40
C LYS A 390 32.26 7.58 -10.21
N THR A 391 31.06 7.65 -9.66
CA THR A 391 29.85 7.17 -10.32
C THR A 391 29.60 7.92 -11.62
N GLU A 392 29.59 7.21 -12.75
CA GLU A 392 29.18 7.77 -14.03
C GLU A 392 27.65 7.87 -14.10
N VAL A 393 27.13 9.05 -14.42
CA VAL A 393 25.67 9.32 -14.45
C VAL A 393 25.21 9.59 -15.87
N PHE A 394 24.29 8.74 -16.34
CA PHE A 394 23.58 8.92 -17.62
C PHE A 394 22.19 9.48 -17.34
N PHE A 395 21.87 10.65 -17.85
CA PHE A 395 20.54 11.22 -17.77
C PHE A 395 19.81 11.06 -19.10
N LEU A 396 18.67 10.34 -19.08
CA LEU A 396 17.81 10.12 -20.24
C LEU A 396 16.50 10.90 -20.06
N PRO A 397 16.21 11.91 -20.88
CA PRO A 397 14.97 12.66 -20.77
C PRO A 397 13.79 11.81 -21.21
N CYS A 398 12.73 11.77 -20.41
CA CYS A 398 11.51 11.04 -20.74
C CYS A 398 10.30 11.96 -20.92
N ALA A 399 9.34 11.49 -21.73
CA ALA A 399 8.10 12.16 -22.01
C ALA A 399 7.19 12.26 -20.78
N VAL A 400 6.47 13.37 -20.63
CA VAL A 400 5.43 13.50 -19.61
C VAL A 400 4.16 12.75 -19.99
N SER A 401 3.23 12.60 -19.05
CA SER A 401 2.05 11.75 -19.24
C SER A 401 1.13 12.17 -20.38
N VAL A 402 1.09 13.47 -20.76
CA VAL A 402 0.29 13.97 -21.87
C VAL A 402 0.94 13.78 -23.24
N GLU A 403 2.20 13.41 -23.27
CA GLU A 403 3.01 13.19 -24.47
C GLU A 403 3.10 11.71 -24.87
N LYS A 404 2.45 10.80 -24.13
CA LYS A 404 2.48 9.36 -24.37
C LYS A 404 1.11 8.71 -24.15
N GLU A 405 0.86 7.63 -24.87
CA GLU A 405 -0.35 6.84 -24.77
C GLU A 405 -0.18 5.69 -23.76
N GLY A 406 -1.27 5.26 -23.16
CA GLY A 406 -1.25 4.12 -22.24
C GLY A 406 -2.43 4.11 -21.26
N SER A 407 -2.32 3.29 -20.22
CA SER A 407 -3.38 3.13 -19.23
C SER A 407 -2.94 3.60 -17.85
N ILE A 408 -3.94 3.96 -17.05
CA ILE A 408 -3.82 4.22 -15.61
C ILE A 408 -4.85 3.35 -14.89
N THR A 409 -4.45 2.67 -13.82
CA THR A 409 -5.38 2.03 -12.88
C THR A 409 -5.29 2.72 -11.53
N ASN A 410 -6.36 3.39 -11.12
CA ASN A 410 -6.40 4.15 -9.87
C ASN A 410 -6.65 3.27 -8.64
N SER A 411 -6.60 3.88 -7.45
CA SER A 411 -6.80 3.18 -6.17
C SER A 411 -8.14 2.44 -6.07
N GLY A 412 -9.18 2.89 -6.77
CA GLY A 412 -10.48 2.24 -6.86
C GLY A 412 -10.54 1.12 -7.90
N ARG A 413 -9.43 0.79 -8.55
CA ARG A 413 -9.29 -0.22 -9.60
C ARG A 413 -10.00 0.12 -10.91
N TRP A 414 -10.33 1.39 -11.14
CA TRP A 414 -10.72 1.87 -12.45
C TRP A 414 -9.52 1.95 -13.35
N MET A 415 -9.60 1.33 -14.51
CA MET A 415 -8.69 1.52 -15.63
C MET A 415 -9.17 2.67 -16.47
N GLN A 416 -8.22 3.46 -16.95
CA GLN A 416 -8.48 4.54 -17.88
C GLN A 416 -7.41 4.50 -18.97
N TRP A 417 -7.84 4.48 -20.23
CA TRP A 417 -6.95 4.68 -21.36
C TRP A 417 -6.83 6.16 -21.63
N ARG A 418 -5.63 6.62 -21.82
CA ARG A 418 -5.30 7.98 -22.21
C ARG A 418 -4.51 7.96 -23.53
N TYR A 419 -4.76 8.93 -24.37
CA TYR A 419 -4.09 9.15 -25.62
C TYR A 419 -3.03 10.24 -25.46
N ALA A 420 -1.99 10.22 -26.31
CA ALA A 420 -1.05 11.32 -26.39
C ALA A 420 -1.78 12.57 -26.92
N ALA A 421 -1.68 13.68 -26.17
CA ALA A 421 -2.27 14.96 -26.55
C ALA A 421 -1.24 15.90 -27.18
N ALA A 422 0.05 15.62 -27.00
CA ALA A 422 1.18 16.35 -27.56
C ALA A 422 2.30 15.39 -27.96
N LYS A 423 3.22 15.85 -28.79
CA LYS A 423 4.47 15.15 -29.07
C LYS A 423 5.47 15.41 -27.94
N PRO A 424 6.38 14.47 -27.66
CA PRO A 424 7.50 14.70 -26.74
C PRO A 424 8.35 15.90 -27.16
N LEU A 425 8.82 16.66 -26.18
CA LEU A 425 9.65 17.85 -26.40
C LEU A 425 11.14 17.50 -26.51
N GLY A 426 11.85 18.14 -27.45
CA GLY A 426 13.29 17.95 -27.65
C GLY A 426 13.65 16.48 -27.88
N ASP A 427 14.63 15.98 -27.13
CA ASP A 427 15.13 14.59 -27.19
C ASP A 427 14.39 13.63 -26.28
N SER A 428 13.31 14.08 -25.61
CA SER A 428 12.55 13.22 -24.70
C SER A 428 11.80 12.14 -25.45
N LYS A 429 11.74 10.94 -24.86
CA LYS A 429 11.02 9.78 -25.43
C LYS A 429 10.06 9.19 -24.42
N PRO A 430 8.95 8.58 -24.85
CA PRO A 430 8.13 7.72 -24.00
C PRO A 430 8.99 6.63 -23.32
N ASP A 431 8.69 6.29 -22.09
CA ASP A 431 9.43 5.25 -21.34
C ASP A 431 9.46 3.91 -22.08
N GLY A 432 8.37 3.56 -22.78
CA GLY A 432 8.30 2.34 -23.59
C GLY A 432 9.30 2.31 -24.72
N ASP A 433 9.53 3.43 -25.43
CA ASP A 433 10.52 3.53 -26.49
C ASP A 433 11.94 3.40 -25.90
N ILE A 434 12.24 4.07 -24.79
CA ILE A 434 13.53 3.96 -24.10
C ILE A 434 13.82 2.51 -23.71
N ILE A 435 12.82 1.80 -23.15
CA ILE A 435 12.97 0.40 -22.75
C ILE A 435 13.21 -0.49 -23.96
N CYS A 436 12.44 -0.32 -25.04
CA CYS A 436 12.59 -1.14 -26.24
C CYS A 436 13.94 -0.93 -26.90
N GLU A 437 14.37 0.32 -27.12
CA GLU A 437 15.65 0.65 -27.73
C GLU A 437 16.82 0.12 -26.89
N LEU A 438 16.79 0.32 -25.57
CA LEU A 438 17.83 -0.17 -24.67
C LEU A 438 17.90 -1.71 -24.71
N PHE A 439 16.76 -2.38 -24.68
CA PHE A 439 16.72 -3.84 -24.70
C PHE A 439 17.22 -4.41 -26.04
N GLU A 440 16.81 -3.83 -27.15
CA GLU A 440 17.29 -4.26 -28.48
C GLU A 440 18.83 -4.08 -28.63
N ARG A 441 19.40 -3.01 -28.05
CA ARG A 441 20.86 -2.86 -28.00
C ARG A 441 21.52 -3.94 -27.17
N ILE A 442 20.97 -4.27 -26.00
CA ILE A 442 21.48 -5.35 -25.14
C ILE A 442 21.37 -6.69 -25.89
N LYS A 443 20.24 -6.99 -26.52
CA LYS A 443 20.02 -8.21 -27.29
C LYS A 443 21.02 -8.33 -28.43
N HIS A 444 21.26 -7.24 -29.16
CA HIS A 444 22.27 -7.21 -30.25
C HIS A 444 23.69 -7.49 -29.73
N LEU A 445 24.09 -6.91 -28.60
CA LEU A 445 25.41 -7.20 -28.00
C LEU A 445 25.53 -8.69 -27.61
N TYR A 446 24.47 -9.28 -27.03
CA TYR A 446 24.48 -10.72 -26.75
C TYR A 446 24.56 -11.60 -28.01
N GLN A 447 23.98 -11.15 -29.13
CA GLN A 447 24.06 -11.85 -30.42
C GLN A 447 25.45 -11.77 -31.06
N THR A 448 26.14 -10.63 -30.92
CA THR A 448 27.40 -10.36 -31.62
C THR A 448 28.65 -10.68 -30.79
N GLU A 449 28.58 -10.43 -29.49
CA GLU A 449 29.69 -10.57 -28.56
C GLU A 449 29.55 -11.73 -27.59
N GLY A 450 28.36 -12.35 -27.53
CA GLY A 450 28.06 -13.37 -26.53
C GLY A 450 27.84 -12.77 -25.15
N GLY A 451 27.82 -13.61 -24.13
CA GLY A 451 27.63 -13.17 -22.74
C GLY A 451 27.32 -14.33 -21.82
N VAL A 452 27.27 -14.02 -20.53
CA VAL A 452 26.86 -14.97 -19.50
C VAL A 452 25.34 -15.07 -19.48
N TYR A 453 24.78 -16.30 -19.55
CA TYR A 453 23.33 -16.55 -19.57
C TYR A 453 22.61 -15.86 -20.75
N PRO A 454 22.91 -16.18 -22.00
CA PRO A 454 22.32 -15.53 -23.17
C PRO A 454 20.83 -15.83 -23.35
N GLU A 455 20.36 -17.02 -22.94
CA GLU A 455 19.01 -17.52 -23.18
C GLU A 455 17.91 -16.57 -22.68
N PRO A 456 17.96 -16.02 -21.44
CA PRO A 456 16.95 -15.07 -20.97
C PRO A 456 16.79 -13.83 -21.83
N ILE A 457 17.90 -13.38 -22.44
CA ILE A 457 17.94 -12.18 -23.28
C ILE A 457 17.52 -12.50 -24.71
N LEU A 458 18.11 -13.54 -25.32
CA LEU A 458 17.89 -13.87 -26.72
C LEU A 458 16.49 -14.41 -27.00
N ASN A 459 15.90 -15.15 -26.06
CA ASN A 459 14.57 -15.77 -26.22
C ASN A 459 13.41 -14.90 -25.71
N LEU A 460 13.68 -13.71 -25.14
CA LEU A 460 12.60 -12.79 -24.74
C LEU A 460 11.85 -12.29 -25.99
N SER A 461 10.52 -12.40 -26.00
CA SER A 461 9.66 -12.07 -27.13
C SER A 461 9.49 -10.56 -27.32
N SER A 462 10.60 -9.80 -27.39
CA SER A 462 10.63 -8.33 -27.48
C SER A 462 10.08 -7.79 -28.79
N GLU A 463 10.15 -8.56 -29.86
CA GLU A 463 9.60 -8.21 -31.18
C GLU A 463 8.06 -8.02 -31.13
N LYS A 464 7.39 -8.56 -30.11
CA LYS A 464 5.94 -8.35 -29.88
C LYS A 464 5.60 -7.00 -29.24
N TRP A 465 6.60 -6.25 -28.76
CA TRP A 465 6.38 -4.97 -28.06
C TRP A 465 6.28 -3.79 -29.02
N VAL A 466 6.78 -3.96 -30.23
CA VAL A 466 6.92 -2.90 -31.22
C VAL A 466 5.99 -3.14 -32.42
N ASN A 467 5.64 -2.07 -33.14
CA ASN A 467 4.88 -2.14 -34.38
C ASN A 467 5.80 -2.46 -35.58
N GLU A 468 5.24 -2.43 -36.79
CA GLU A 468 5.93 -2.74 -38.06
C GLU A 468 7.06 -1.73 -38.38
N LYS A 469 7.11 -0.56 -37.71
CA LYS A 469 8.16 0.45 -37.81
C LYS A 469 9.21 0.32 -36.72
N ASN A 470 9.17 -0.77 -35.96
CA ASN A 470 10.03 -1.03 -34.78
C ASN A 470 9.91 0.05 -33.68
N VAL A 471 8.72 0.64 -33.50
CA VAL A 471 8.39 1.62 -32.46
C VAL A 471 7.49 0.95 -31.42
N TYR A 472 7.73 1.26 -30.15
CA TYR A 472 6.92 0.78 -29.04
C TYR A 472 5.41 0.99 -29.30
N ASP A 473 4.62 -0.05 -29.05
CA ASP A 473 3.18 -0.02 -29.26
C ASP A 473 2.42 -0.36 -27.97
N PRO A 474 1.82 0.64 -27.31
CA PRO A 474 1.09 0.43 -26.05
C PRO A 474 -0.13 -0.48 -26.21
N HIS A 475 -0.75 -0.57 -27.40
CA HIS A 475 -1.85 -1.49 -27.67
C HIS A 475 -1.38 -2.94 -27.77
N ARG A 476 -0.22 -3.19 -28.37
CA ARG A 476 0.39 -4.54 -28.39
C ARG A 476 0.72 -4.99 -26.97
N ILE A 477 1.32 -4.12 -26.15
CA ILE A 477 1.60 -4.41 -24.74
C ILE A 477 0.29 -4.66 -23.96
N ALA A 478 -0.74 -3.85 -24.14
CA ALA A 478 -2.04 -4.07 -23.49
C ALA A 478 -2.68 -5.41 -23.87
N LYS A 479 -2.52 -5.85 -25.12
CA LYS A 479 -2.97 -7.18 -25.58
C LYS A 479 -2.17 -8.32 -24.96
N ILE A 480 -0.85 -8.18 -24.83
CA ILE A 480 0.02 -9.15 -24.13
C ILE A 480 -0.36 -9.23 -22.65
N ILE A 481 -0.59 -8.10 -22.01
CA ILE A 481 -1.04 -8.04 -20.61
C ILE A 481 -2.36 -8.77 -20.44
N ASN A 482 -3.34 -8.55 -21.34
CA ASN A 482 -4.59 -9.30 -21.39
C ASN A 482 -4.34 -10.79 -21.62
N GLY A 483 -3.60 -11.13 -22.67
CA GLY A 483 -3.21 -12.46 -23.07
C GLY A 483 -3.87 -13.01 -24.31
N TYR A 484 -3.24 -14.05 -24.85
CA TYR A 484 -3.62 -14.75 -26.07
C TYR A 484 -3.74 -16.25 -25.83
N PHE A 485 -4.50 -16.94 -26.65
CA PHE A 485 -4.36 -18.36 -26.89
C PHE A 485 -3.18 -18.56 -27.86
N LEU A 486 -2.17 -19.32 -27.45
CA LEU A 486 -0.98 -19.60 -28.25
C LEU A 486 -1.15 -20.86 -29.16
N LYS A 487 -2.15 -21.69 -28.85
CA LYS A 487 -2.56 -22.88 -29.60
C LYS A 487 -4.08 -22.93 -29.69
N ASP A 488 -4.62 -23.75 -30.61
CA ASP A 488 -6.05 -24.08 -30.61
C ASP A 488 -6.38 -24.84 -29.32
N VAL A 489 -7.32 -24.32 -28.53
CA VAL A 489 -7.69 -24.86 -27.21
C VAL A 489 -9.20 -24.90 -27.03
N THR A 490 -9.70 -26.02 -26.55
CA THR A 490 -11.10 -26.15 -26.12
C THR A 490 -11.19 -26.01 -24.59
N VAL A 491 -11.85 -24.97 -24.12
CA VAL A 491 -12.02 -24.70 -22.69
C VAL A 491 -13.49 -24.44 -22.40
N LYS A 492 -14.06 -25.17 -21.43
CA LYS A 492 -15.48 -25.03 -21.02
C LYS A 492 -16.45 -25.18 -22.21
N GLY A 493 -16.15 -26.12 -23.11
CA GLY A 493 -16.99 -26.40 -24.29
C GLY A 493 -16.89 -25.37 -25.41
N LYS A 494 -15.97 -24.42 -25.34
CA LYS A 494 -15.69 -23.46 -26.43
C LYS A 494 -14.28 -23.65 -26.97
N THR A 495 -14.14 -23.69 -28.28
CA THR A 495 -12.85 -23.74 -28.96
C THR A 495 -12.39 -22.34 -29.34
N PHE A 496 -11.16 -22.03 -28.96
CA PHE A 496 -10.47 -20.77 -29.26
C PHE A 496 -9.29 -21.07 -30.18
N LYS A 497 -9.14 -20.30 -31.22
CA LYS A 497 -8.03 -20.40 -32.17
C LYS A 497 -6.78 -19.72 -31.63
N ALA A 498 -5.61 -20.22 -32.02
CA ALA A 498 -4.34 -19.56 -31.79
C ALA A 498 -4.41 -18.08 -32.25
N GLY A 499 -3.81 -17.15 -31.49
CA GLY A 499 -3.84 -15.71 -31.73
C GLY A 499 -5.10 -14.98 -31.21
N THR A 500 -6.14 -15.72 -30.79
CA THR A 500 -7.34 -15.09 -30.19
C THR A 500 -7.02 -14.53 -28.80
N LEU A 501 -7.55 -13.35 -28.51
CA LEU A 501 -7.40 -12.70 -27.18
C LEU A 501 -8.19 -13.47 -26.11
N VAL A 502 -7.58 -13.64 -24.93
CA VAL A 502 -8.23 -14.32 -23.78
C VAL A 502 -9.38 -13.45 -23.26
N PRO A 503 -10.62 -13.96 -23.22
CA PRO A 503 -11.77 -13.15 -22.80
C PRO A 503 -11.87 -12.92 -21.30
N SER A 504 -11.24 -13.77 -20.47
CA SER A 504 -11.09 -13.60 -19.02
C SER A 504 -10.07 -14.58 -18.44
N PHE A 505 -9.54 -14.32 -17.25
CA PHE A 505 -8.59 -15.19 -16.55
C PHE A 505 -9.10 -16.62 -16.30
N ALA A 506 -10.40 -16.84 -16.36
CA ALA A 506 -11.02 -18.17 -16.21
C ALA A 506 -10.68 -19.15 -17.36
N TYR A 507 -10.13 -18.64 -18.45
CA TYR A 507 -9.72 -19.43 -19.62
C TYR A 507 -8.21 -19.70 -19.69
N LEU A 508 -7.42 -19.10 -18.79
CA LEU A 508 -5.98 -19.38 -18.72
C LEU A 508 -5.69 -20.84 -18.39
N GLN A 509 -4.62 -21.40 -18.98
CA GLN A 509 -4.21 -22.78 -18.87
C GLN A 509 -2.83 -22.91 -18.20
N ALA A 510 -2.56 -24.06 -17.61
CA ALA A 510 -1.29 -24.35 -16.95
C ALA A 510 -0.25 -25.03 -17.86
N ASP A 511 -0.69 -25.49 -19.05
CA ASP A 511 0.12 -26.25 -20.02
C ASP A 511 0.90 -25.37 -21.01
N GLY A 512 0.91 -24.04 -20.80
CA GLY A 512 1.56 -23.10 -21.71
C GLY A 512 0.79 -22.79 -23.00
N SER A 513 -0.44 -23.27 -23.16
CA SER A 513 -1.29 -22.96 -24.32
C SER A 513 -1.90 -21.56 -24.31
N THR A 514 -1.75 -20.82 -23.20
CA THR A 514 -2.14 -19.42 -23.07
C THR A 514 -1.00 -18.58 -22.53
N CYS A 515 -0.95 -17.32 -22.95
CA CYS A 515 -0.12 -16.32 -22.30
C CYS A 515 -1.00 -15.22 -21.65
N SER A 516 -0.49 -14.55 -20.64
CA SER A 516 -1.07 -13.35 -20.05
C SER A 516 -0.04 -12.64 -19.17
N GLY A 517 0.31 -11.42 -19.51
CA GLY A 517 1.25 -10.62 -18.71
C GLY A 517 0.71 -10.28 -17.31
N ASN A 518 -0.62 -10.34 -17.12
CA ASN A 518 -1.22 -10.17 -15.79
C ASN A 518 -2.65 -10.73 -15.76
N TRP A 519 -2.86 -11.84 -15.08
CA TRP A 519 -4.17 -12.50 -14.99
C TRP A 519 -5.29 -11.60 -14.47
N LEU A 520 -4.99 -10.59 -13.64
CA LEU A 520 -5.96 -9.63 -13.14
C LEU A 520 -6.51 -8.69 -14.22
N TYR A 521 -5.82 -8.60 -15.34
CA TYR A 521 -6.16 -7.74 -16.49
C TYR A 521 -6.74 -8.52 -17.66
N CYS A 522 -6.90 -9.85 -17.55
CA CYS A 522 -7.61 -10.63 -18.57
C CYS A 522 -9.05 -10.12 -18.73
N GLY A 523 -9.46 -9.82 -19.96
CA GLY A 523 -10.71 -9.17 -20.27
C GLY A 523 -10.61 -7.64 -20.43
N SER A 524 -9.42 -7.07 -20.22
CA SER A 524 -9.18 -5.61 -20.42
C SER A 524 -8.96 -5.23 -21.89
N TYR A 525 -8.51 -6.17 -22.71
CA TYR A 525 -8.43 -6.03 -24.15
C TYR A 525 -8.96 -7.31 -24.79
N THR A 526 -10.02 -7.24 -25.56
CA THR A 526 -10.68 -8.43 -26.13
C THR A 526 -10.91 -8.22 -27.63
N GLU A 527 -11.50 -9.21 -28.31
CA GLU A 527 -11.92 -9.08 -29.69
C GLU A 527 -12.95 -7.93 -29.89
N LYS A 528 -13.55 -7.42 -28.81
CA LYS A 528 -14.42 -6.24 -28.80
C LYS A 528 -13.64 -4.92 -28.72
N GLY A 529 -12.31 -4.98 -28.69
CA GLY A 529 -11.41 -3.82 -28.60
C GLY A 529 -10.86 -3.53 -27.20
N ASN A 530 -10.31 -2.32 -27.05
CA ASN A 530 -9.70 -1.86 -25.81
C ASN A 530 -10.76 -1.52 -24.75
N MET A 531 -10.99 -2.42 -23.84
CA MET A 531 -11.97 -2.25 -22.77
C MET A 531 -11.54 -1.19 -21.75
N ALA A 532 -10.24 -0.85 -21.66
CA ALA A 532 -9.76 0.23 -20.81
C ALA A 532 -10.24 1.62 -21.27
N ALA A 533 -10.56 1.77 -22.54
CA ALA A 533 -11.14 2.99 -23.11
C ALA A 533 -12.66 3.11 -22.92
N ARG A 534 -13.31 2.04 -22.44
CA ARG A 534 -14.76 1.98 -22.30
C ARG A 534 -15.30 2.99 -21.27
N ARG A 535 -16.43 3.60 -21.59
CA ARG A 535 -17.17 4.59 -20.77
C ARG A 535 -18.64 4.23 -20.60
N ASP A 536 -18.95 2.93 -20.66
CA ASP A 536 -20.33 2.42 -20.55
C ASP A 536 -20.87 2.61 -19.13
N LYS A 537 -21.93 3.40 -19.00
CA LYS A 537 -22.61 3.74 -17.73
C LYS A 537 -23.88 2.93 -17.50
N THR A 538 -24.18 1.94 -18.35
CA THR A 538 -25.41 1.16 -18.21
C THR A 538 -25.46 0.40 -16.89
N GLN A 539 -26.62 0.29 -16.31
CA GLN A 539 -26.89 -0.34 -15.01
C GLN A 539 -28.25 -1.05 -15.06
N THR A 540 -28.35 -2.20 -14.39
CA THR A 540 -29.65 -2.76 -14.05
C THR A 540 -30.32 -1.96 -12.92
N PRO A 541 -31.65 -2.08 -12.71
CA PRO A 541 -32.31 -1.42 -11.58
C PRO A 541 -31.68 -1.74 -10.22
N GLU A 542 -31.23 -2.98 -10.00
CA GLU A 542 -30.55 -3.40 -8.78
C GLU A 542 -29.19 -2.72 -8.62
N GLN A 543 -28.41 -2.61 -9.71
CA GLN A 543 -27.12 -1.93 -9.70
C GLN A 543 -27.26 -0.42 -9.48
N ALA A 544 -28.32 0.18 -10.02
CA ALA A 544 -28.61 1.61 -9.88
C ALA A 544 -28.88 2.02 -8.42
N LYS A 545 -29.38 1.12 -7.56
CA LYS A 545 -29.64 1.39 -6.12
C LYS A 545 -28.37 1.85 -5.38
N ILE A 546 -27.22 1.29 -5.72
CA ILE A 546 -25.92 1.73 -5.16
C ILE A 546 -25.15 2.65 -6.08
N GLY A 547 -25.61 2.84 -7.33
CA GLY A 547 -25.10 3.81 -8.30
C GLY A 547 -23.64 3.61 -8.67
N LEU A 548 -23.23 2.36 -8.88
CA LEU A 548 -21.90 1.98 -9.37
C LEU A 548 -21.99 1.63 -10.85
N PHE A 549 -21.01 2.01 -11.65
CA PHE A 549 -21.00 1.77 -13.09
C PHE A 549 -20.38 0.41 -13.42
N PRO A 550 -21.15 -0.71 -13.43
CA PRO A 550 -20.61 -2.06 -13.57
C PRO A 550 -19.93 -2.31 -14.93
N ASN A 551 -20.40 -1.63 -15.96
CA ASN A 551 -19.88 -1.78 -17.32
C ASN A 551 -18.77 -0.77 -17.67
N TRP A 552 -18.32 0.02 -16.70
CA TRP A 552 -17.11 0.84 -16.84
C TRP A 552 -15.87 -0.05 -16.98
N SER A 553 -14.70 0.51 -17.19
CA SER A 553 -13.45 -0.23 -17.32
C SER A 553 -12.87 -0.56 -15.96
N TRP A 554 -12.68 -1.83 -15.65
CA TRP A 554 -12.16 -2.31 -14.36
C TRP A 554 -11.03 -3.31 -14.59
N CYS A 555 -9.93 -3.17 -13.85
CA CYS A 555 -9.04 -4.30 -13.59
C CYS A 555 -9.69 -5.21 -12.53
N TRP A 556 -9.17 -6.38 -12.29
CA TRP A 556 -9.80 -7.36 -11.42
C TRP A 556 -11.20 -7.72 -11.90
N PRO A 557 -11.31 -8.43 -13.01
CA PRO A 557 -12.57 -8.63 -13.73
C PRO A 557 -13.62 -9.43 -12.95
N VAL A 558 -13.26 -9.99 -11.80
CA VAL A 558 -14.17 -10.77 -10.96
C VAL A 558 -15.18 -9.86 -10.30
N ASN A 559 -14.77 -8.70 -9.86
CA ASN A 559 -15.57 -7.90 -8.95
C ASN A 559 -15.03 -6.46 -8.86
N ARG A 560 -15.87 -5.52 -9.23
CA ARG A 560 -15.54 -4.09 -9.19
C ARG A 560 -15.34 -3.56 -7.77
N ARG A 561 -15.99 -4.18 -6.79
CA ARG A 561 -15.88 -3.75 -5.39
C ARG A 561 -14.68 -4.40 -4.76
N ILE A 562 -14.74 -5.68 -4.64
CA ILE A 562 -13.67 -6.61 -4.30
C ILE A 562 -14.27 -8.02 -4.23
N LEU A 563 -13.46 -8.97 -3.89
CA LEU A 563 -13.73 -10.38 -3.83
C LEU A 563 -14.56 -10.80 -2.58
N TYR A 564 -15.36 -9.89 -2.01
CA TYR A 564 -16.10 -10.08 -0.74
C TYR A 564 -17.58 -9.75 -0.85
N ASN A 565 -18.16 -9.66 -2.03
CA ASN A 565 -19.57 -9.28 -2.23
C ASN A 565 -20.54 -10.18 -1.44
N ARG A 566 -20.20 -11.47 -1.29
CA ARG A 566 -21.00 -12.41 -0.50
C ARG A 566 -21.06 -12.08 0.98
N ALA A 567 -20.15 -11.23 1.50
CA ALA A 567 -20.21 -10.75 2.87
C ALA A 567 -21.24 -9.63 3.07
N SER A 568 -21.88 -9.15 2.00
CA SER A 568 -23.00 -8.19 2.06
C SER A 568 -24.36 -8.83 2.30
N VAL A 569 -24.44 -10.15 2.34
CA VAL A 569 -25.67 -10.93 2.46
C VAL A 569 -25.54 -11.99 3.55
N ASP A 570 -26.68 -12.48 4.04
CA ASP A 570 -26.73 -13.65 4.92
C ASP A 570 -26.46 -14.96 4.15
N LEU A 571 -26.39 -16.09 4.86
CA LEU A 571 -26.14 -17.40 4.25
C LEU A 571 -27.24 -17.89 3.30
N LYS A 572 -28.41 -17.21 3.28
CA LYS A 572 -29.51 -17.45 2.33
C LYS A 572 -29.48 -16.51 1.14
N GLY A 573 -28.52 -15.58 1.09
CA GLY A 573 -28.37 -14.61 0.00
C GLY A 573 -29.26 -13.37 0.14
N ARG A 574 -29.81 -13.09 1.31
CA ARG A 574 -30.62 -11.89 1.59
C ARG A 574 -29.68 -10.73 1.99
N PRO A 575 -29.80 -9.56 1.36
CA PRO A 575 -28.98 -8.39 1.71
C PRO A 575 -29.13 -7.98 3.17
N TYR A 576 -28.02 -7.71 3.86
CA TYR A 576 -28.04 -7.10 5.20
C TYR A 576 -28.59 -5.67 5.17
N ALA A 577 -28.33 -4.93 4.09
CA ALA A 577 -28.86 -3.58 3.88
C ALA A 577 -29.77 -3.55 2.62
N PRO A 578 -31.06 -3.90 2.74
CA PRO A 578 -31.97 -3.98 1.60
C PRO A 578 -32.17 -2.67 0.84
N GLN A 579 -31.97 -1.52 1.51
CA GLN A 579 -32.08 -0.19 0.91
C GLN A 579 -30.87 0.15 0.00
N LYS A 580 -29.73 -0.51 0.18
CA LYS A 580 -28.51 -0.36 -0.62
C LYS A 580 -27.82 -1.71 -0.88
N PRO A 581 -28.52 -2.67 -1.53
CA PRO A 581 -28.01 -4.02 -1.72
C PRO A 581 -26.85 -4.02 -2.71
N VAL A 582 -25.80 -4.78 -2.40
CA VAL A 582 -24.71 -5.03 -3.35
C VAL A 582 -25.08 -6.15 -4.30
N ILE A 583 -25.46 -7.29 -3.73
CA ILE A 583 -26.02 -8.45 -4.45
C ILE A 583 -27.21 -8.99 -3.66
N ALA A 584 -28.09 -9.73 -4.33
CA ALA A 584 -29.17 -10.47 -3.72
C ALA A 584 -29.40 -11.79 -4.50
N TRP A 585 -29.83 -12.83 -3.80
CA TRP A 585 -30.25 -14.08 -4.42
C TRP A 585 -31.75 -14.03 -4.70
N ASN A 586 -32.17 -14.17 -5.96
CA ASN A 586 -33.60 -14.13 -6.35
C ASN A 586 -34.28 -15.52 -6.40
N GLY A 587 -33.66 -16.55 -5.84
CA GLY A 587 -34.12 -17.94 -5.90
C GLY A 587 -33.44 -18.78 -7.00
N GLN A 588 -32.96 -18.15 -8.07
CA GLN A 588 -32.35 -18.82 -9.21
C GLN A 588 -30.89 -18.36 -9.46
N LYS A 589 -30.66 -17.04 -9.38
CA LYS A 589 -29.36 -16.42 -9.66
C LYS A 589 -29.09 -15.21 -8.77
N TRP A 590 -27.83 -14.81 -8.71
CA TRP A 590 -27.45 -13.55 -8.11
C TRP A 590 -27.81 -12.37 -9.02
N VAL A 591 -28.38 -11.32 -8.42
CA VAL A 591 -28.67 -10.03 -9.06
C VAL A 591 -27.93 -8.91 -8.34
N GLY A 592 -27.67 -7.77 -9.01
CA GLY A 592 -26.98 -6.62 -8.45
C GLY A 592 -25.58 -6.42 -9.03
N ASP A 593 -24.65 -5.95 -8.20
CA ASP A 593 -23.22 -5.80 -8.57
C ASP A 593 -22.59 -7.20 -8.75
N VAL A 594 -21.50 -7.30 -9.48
CA VAL A 594 -20.97 -8.58 -9.99
C VAL A 594 -20.99 -9.70 -8.95
N PRO A 595 -21.67 -10.81 -9.21
CA PRO A 595 -21.58 -12.00 -8.38
C PRO A 595 -20.20 -12.66 -8.53
N ASP A 596 -19.60 -13.05 -7.43
CA ASP A 596 -18.27 -13.63 -7.36
C ASP A 596 -18.29 -15.15 -7.59
N GLY A 597 -18.48 -15.59 -8.82
CA GLY A 597 -18.37 -16.99 -9.26
C GLY A 597 -19.67 -17.77 -9.40
N GLY A 598 -20.82 -17.18 -9.19
CA GLY A 598 -22.14 -17.79 -9.46
C GLY A 598 -22.54 -18.95 -8.53
N TRP A 599 -21.78 -19.25 -7.50
CA TRP A 599 -22.14 -20.29 -6.51
C TRP A 599 -23.39 -19.93 -5.71
N LYS A 600 -24.21 -20.93 -5.44
CA LYS A 600 -25.44 -20.75 -4.61
C LYS A 600 -25.11 -20.21 -3.20
N PRO A 601 -26.05 -19.48 -2.57
CA PRO A 601 -25.87 -19.00 -1.20
C PRO A 601 -25.48 -20.11 -0.22
N GLY A 602 -24.62 -19.82 0.75
CA GLY A 602 -24.14 -20.74 1.78
C GLY A 602 -23.19 -21.86 1.33
N THR A 603 -22.93 -21.99 0.02
CA THR A 603 -22.08 -23.07 -0.52
C THR A 603 -20.58 -22.72 -0.58
N LYS A 604 -20.24 -21.44 -0.62
CA LYS A 604 -18.85 -20.95 -0.57
C LYS A 604 -18.71 -19.80 0.42
N TYR A 605 -17.56 -19.75 1.09
CA TYR A 605 -17.19 -18.64 1.96
C TYR A 605 -16.94 -17.34 1.19
N ALA A 606 -17.16 -16.20 1.83
CA ALA A 606 -17.15 -14.89 1.19
C ALA A 606 -15.78 -14.41 0.73
N PHE A 607 -14.69 -14.79 1.41
CA PHE A 607 -13.33 -14.32 1.11
C PHE A 607 -12.63 -15.28 0.15
N ILE A 608 -13.06 -15.25 -1.10
CA ILE A 608 -12.73 -16.25 -2.12
C ILE A 608 -11.24 -16.41 -2.45
N MET A 609 -10.41 -15.39 -2.21
CA MET A 609 -8.96 -15.46 -2.39
C MET A 609 -8.22 -16.04 -1.17
N ARG A 610 -8.92 -16.31 -0.06
CA ARG A 610 -8.28 -16.85 1.14
C ARG A 610 -8.34 -18.36 1.18
N LYS A 611 -7.25 -19.01 1.59
CA LYS A 611 -7.17 -20.46 1.76
C LYS A 611 -8.35 -21.03 2.57
N HIS A 612 -8.76 -20.35 3.63
CA HIS A 612 -9.87 -20.77 4.50
C HIS A 612 -11.17 -19.95 4.28
N GLY A 613 -11.19 -19.08 3.27
CA GLY A 613 -12.39 -18.33 2.87
C GLY A 613 -12.90 -17.27 3.86
N HIS A 614 -12.10 -16.86 4.84
CA HIS A 614 -12.53 -15.97 5.93
C HIS A 614 -11.64 -14.73 6.04
N GLY A 615 -12.21 -13.61 6.46
CA GLY A 615 -11.50 -12.40 6.83
C GLY A 615 -10.62 -12.64 8.06
N GLN A 616 -9.40 -12.09 8.06
CA GLN A 616 -8.39 -12.41 9.09
C GLN A 616 -8.34 -11.36 10.20
N ILE A 617 -9.02 -11.62 11.31
CA ILE A 617 -8.83 -10.93 12.59
C ILE A 617 -7.48 -11.35 13.21
N PHE A 618 -7.18 -12.65 13.23
CA PHE A 618 -5.88 -13.19 13.61
C PHE A 618 -5.07 -13.47 12.34
N GLY A 619 -3.89 -12.86 12.22
CA GLY A 619 -3.05 -12.91 11.02
C GLY A 619 -1.70 -13.59 11.23
N PRO A 620 -1.60 -14.94 11.21
CA PRO A 620 -0.38 -15.67 11.57
C PRO A 620 0.80 -15.44 10.62
N GLY A 621 0.57 -14.79 9.48
CA GLY A 621 1.62 -14.53 8.48
C GLY A 621 2.41 -13.24 8.68
N ARG A 622 2.09 -12.41 9.67
CA ARG A 622 2.79 -11.12 9.89
C ARG A 622 4.16 -11.31 10.52
N ALA A 623 5.06 -10.35 10.29
CA ALA A 623 6.42 -10.41 10.82
C ALA A 623 6.51 -10.05 12.30
N ASP A 624 5.60 -9.19 12.77
CA ASP A 624 5.60 -8.54 14.07
C ASP A 624 4.44 -8.94 15.00
N GLY A 625 3.71 -9.99 14.65
CA GLY A 625 2.66 -10.54 15.48
C GLY A 625 1.32 -10.76 14.77
N PRO A 626 0.50 -11.71 15.29
CA PRO A 626 -0.78 -12.05 14.68
C PRO A 626 -1.91 -11.06 15.03
N PHE A 627 -1.74 -10.24 16.06
CA PHE A 627 -2.58 -9.10 16.41
C PHE A 627 -1.77 -7.80 16.36
N PRO A 628 -2.39 -6.64 16.06
CA PRO A 628 -1.76 -5.35 16.27
C PRO A 628 -1.41 -5.15 17.75
N GLU A 629 -0.18 -4.71 18.03
CA GLU A 629 0.28 -4.31 19.33
C GLU A 629 0.84 -2.91 19.27
N TYR A 630 0.58 -2.11 20.30
CA TYR A 630 1.13 -0.77 20.40
C TYR A 630 2.59 -0.80 20.83
N TYR A 631 3.41 -0.13 20.07
CA TYR A 631 4.78 0.20 20.36
C TYR A 631 5.01 1.68 20.09
N GLU A 632 5.84 2.33 20.89
CA GLU A 632 6.31 3.66 20.56
C GLU A 632 7.16 3.64 19.28
N PRO A 633 7.13 4.71 18.48
CA PRO A 633 8.13 4.91 17.41
C PRO A 633 9.54 4.77 17.96
N LEU A 634 10.50 4.37 17.11
CA LEU A 634 11.91 4.24 17.54
C LEU A 634 12.49 5.56 18.04
N GLU A 635 11.97 6.69 17.57
CA GLU A 635 12.20 8.01 18.15
C GLU A 635 10.91 8.51 18.78
N SER A 636 10.95 8.75 20.08
CA SER A 636 9.79 9.08 20.89
C SER A 636 10.12 10.16 21.93
N PRO A 637 9.16 11.05 22.29
CA PRO A 637 9.35 12.04 23.35
C PRO A 637 9.30 11.43 24.76
N VAL A 638 8.95 10.15 24.88
CA VAL A 638 8.80 9.43 26.17
C VAL A 638 9.74 8.23 26.25
N LYS A 639 9.94 7.72 27.47
CA LYS A 639 10.82 6.56 27.74
C LYS A 639 10.06 5.26 28.02
N SER A 640 8.74 5.33 28.17
CA SER A 640 7.88 4.19 28.47
C SER A 640 6.45 4.49 28.03
N HIS A 641 5.60 3.48 27.98
CA HIS A 641 4.17 3.61 27.74
C HIS A 641 3.38 2.60 28.63
N PRO A 642 2.08 2.85 28.90
CA PRO A 642 1.34 2.04 29.89
C PRO A 642 0.84 0.70 29.36
N PHE A 643 1.08 0.32 28.10
CA PHE A 643 0.55 -0.93 27.52
C PHE A 643 1.44 -2.13 27.79
N SER A 644 2.77 -1.99 27.73
CA SER A 644 3.73 -3.06 27.98
C SER A 644 5.12 -2.50 28.32
N LYS A 645 6.04 -3.36 28.77
CA LYS A 645 7.46 -3.02 28.97
C LYS A 645 8.24 -3.04 27.64
N GLN A 646 7.75 -3.74 26.61
CA GLN A 646 8.36 -3.70 25.28
C GLN A 646 8.07 -2.34 24.63
N PHE A 647 9.08 -1.47 24.61
CA PHE A 647 8.92 -0.06 24.25
C PHE A 647 8.71 0.12 22.75
N ASN A 648 9.63 -0.41 21.92
CA ASN A 648 9.56 -0.29 20.46
C ASN A 648 9.17 -1.63 19.81
N ASN A 649 8.78 -1.61 18.53
CA ASN A 649 8.54 -2.81 17.75
C ASN A 649 9.83 -3.66 17.67
N PRO A 650 9.88 -4.85 18.31
CA PRO A 650 11.11 -5.63 18.39
C PRO A 650 11.54 -6.25 17.05
N ALA A 651 10.63 -6.28 16.08
CA ALA A 651 10.88 -6.81 14.75
C ALA A 651 11.11 -5.69 13.71
N ALA A 652 11.12 -4.40 14.08
CA ALA A 652 11.31 -3.30 13.16
C ALA A 652 12.60 -3.46 12.33
N LEU A 653 12.53 -3.06 11.06
CA LEU A 653 13.71 -3.02 10.20
C LEU A 653 14.61 -1.87 10.66
N THR A 654 15.83 -2.19 11.03
CA THR A 654 16.87 -1.24 11.43
C THR A 654 18.19 -1.55 10.75
N PHE A 655 19.07 -0.57 10.67
CA PHE A 655 20.41 -0.70 10.10
C PHE A 655 21.47 -0.34 11.14
N LYS A 656 22.73 -0.67 10.84
CA LYS A 656 23.89 -0.36 11.70
C LYS A 656 24.90 0.51 10.95
N GLY A 657 25.52 1.43 11.65
CA GLY A 657 26.56 2.32 11.10
C GLY A 657 26.45 3.74 11.64
N ASP A 658 27.44 4.57 11.33
CA ASP A 658 27.53 5.95 11.84
C ASP A 658 26.40 6.87 11.35
N LEU A 659 25.75 6.50 10.23
CA LEU A 659 24.63 7.24 9.67
C LEU A 659 23.28 6.86 10.31
N GLU A 660 23.24 5.82 11.14
CA GLU A 660 22.00 5.23 11.69
C GLU A 660 21.72 5.69 13.13
N LYS A 661 22.01 6.95 13.41
CA LYS A 661 21.76 7.53 14.74
C LYS A 661 20.26 7.69 14.99
N LEU A 662 19.83 7.22 16.14
CA LEU A 662 18.47 7.35 16.64
C LEU A 662 18.46 8.18 17.93
N THR A 663 17.45 9.00 18.10
CA THR A 663 17.22 9.80 19.30
C THR A 663 15.85 9.51 19.87
N SER A 664 15.80 9.17 21.17
CA SER A 664 14.54 8.95 21.87
C SER A 664 14.63 9.57 23.26
N ALA A 665 13.64 10.39 23.62
CA ALA A 665 13.59 11.13 24.87
C ALA A 665 14.88 11.91 25.20
N ASP A 666 15.55 12.42 24.16
CA ASP A 666 16.75 13.24 24.27
C ASP A 666 16.34 14.72 24.43
N PRO A 667 16.74 15.38 25.53
CA PRO A 667 16.38 16.78 25.77
C PRO A 667 16.94 17.77 24.72
N ARG A 668 17.94 17.36 23.95
CA ARG A 668 18.47 18.18 22.83
C ARG A 668 17.50 18.24 21.65
N TYR A 669 16.65 17.23 21.48
CA TYR A 669 15.70 17.09 20.39
C TYR A 669 14.29 16.79 20.92
N PRO A 670 13.62 17.77 21.55
CA PRO A 670 12.43 17.50 22.37
C PRO A 670 11.12 17.43 21.57
N PHE A 671 11.12 17.81 20.26
CA PHE A 671 9.89 17.95 19.51
C PHE A 671 9.63 16.77 18.57
N VAL A 672 8.40 16.29 18.58
CA VAL A 672 7.96 15.29 17.57
C VAL A 672 7.82 16.00 16.23
N CYS A 673 8.45 15.46 15.20
CA CYS A 673 8.32 15.97 13.84
C CYS A 673 7.57 14.99 12.96
N SER A 674 6.71 15.52 12.09
CA SER A 674 6.01 14.75 11.07
C SER A 674 6.16 15.39 9.69
N THR A 675 6.36 14.57 8.66
CA THR A 675 6.31 15.06 7.28
C THR A 675 4.88 15.04 6.75
N TYR A 676 4.55 15.99 5.88
CA TYR A 676 3.24 16.03 5.21
C TYR A 676 3.34 16.56 3.77
N ARG A 677 2.21 16.64 3.08
CA ARG A 677 2.08 17.13 1.70
C ARG A 677 1.32 18.45 1.67
N VAL A 678 1.73 19.33 0.76
CA VAL A 678 0.99 20.53 0.39
C VAL A 678 0.28 20.34 -0.95
N THR A 679 -0.63 21.25 -1.31
CA THR A 679 -1.41 21.16 -2.56
C THR A 679 -0.57 21.54 -3.78
N GLU A 680 0.33 22.49 -3.59
CA GLU A 680 1.10 23.18 -4.63
C GLU A 680 2.21 22.26 -5.20
N HIS A 681 2.74 21.36 -4.36
CA HIS A 681 3.82 20.46 -4.78
C HIS A 681 3.44 18.99 -4.69
N TRP A 682 3.98 18.18 -5.62
CA TRP A 682 3.71 16.76 -5.73
C TRP A 682 4.99 15.92 -5.57
N GLN A 683 4.93 14.90 -4.71
CA GLN A 683 6.02 13.99 -4.37
C GLN A 683 7.26 14.78 -3.91
N THR A 684 8.46 14.47 -4.41
CA THR A 684 9.69 15.23 -4.13
C THR A 684 9.78 16.57 -4.87
N GLY A 685 8.70 17.00 -5.52
CA GLY A 685 8.61 18.27 -6.21
C GLY A 685 9.29 18.34 -7.57
N VAL A 686 9.80 17.21 -8.11
CA VAL A 686 10.55 17.18 -9.39
C VAL A 686 9.77 17.81 -10.54
N MET A 687 8.45 17.60 -10.61
CA MET A 687 7.62 18.23 -11.66
C MET A 687 7.15 19.64 -11.27
N THR A 688 6.71 19.81 -10.05
CA THR A 688 5.97 21.00 -9.62
C THR A 688 6.85 22.18 -9.24
N ARG A 689 8.05 21.93 -8.74
CA ARG A 689 9.02 23.01 -8.46
C ARG A 689 9.52 23.72 -9.72
N TRP A 690 9.39 23.09 -10.91
CA TRP A 690 9.73 23.69 -12.20
C TRP A 690 8.54 24.46 -12.83
N GLN A 691 7.37 24.50 -12.17
CA GLN A 691 6.21 25.26 -12.63
C GLN A 691 6.20 26.63 -11.93
N PRO A 692 6.40 27.75 -12.65
CA PRO A 692 6.61 29.07 -12.04
C PRO A 692 5.50 29.48 -11.08
N TRP A 693 4.24 29.29 -11.45
CA TRP A 693 3.08 29.65 -10.59
C TRP A 693 2.91 28.77 -9.35
N LEU A 694 3.30 27.49 -9.40
CA LEU A 694 3.28 26.61 -8.24
C LEU A 694 4.44 26.95 -7.29
N LEU A 695 5.60 27.28 -7.87
CA LEU A 695 6.76 27.73 -7.11
C LEU A 695 6.51 29.10 -6.46
N GLU A 696 5.80 30.01 -7.13
CA GLU A 696 5.39 31.30 -6.56
C GLU A 696 4.45 31.11 -5.36
N ALA A 697 3.51 30.14 -5.45
CA ALA A 697 2.58 29.82 -4.37
C ALA A 697 3.28 29.20 -3.14
N GLU A 698 4.26 28.34 -3.34
CA GLU A 698 5.03 27.66 -2.26
C GLU A 698 6.53 27.59 -2.60
N PRO A 699 7.28 28.72 -2.41
CA PRO A 699 8.62 28.87 -2.96
C PRO A 699 9.73 28.15 -2.18
N GLN A 700 9.54 27.83 -0.90
CA GLN A 700 10.62 27.38 -0.03
C GLN A 700 10.14 26.47 1.11
N LEU A 701 11.08 25.69 1.63
CA LEU A 701 10.85 24.82 2.78
C LEU A 701 10.43 25.62 4.01
N PHE A 702 9.43 25.16 4.69
CA PHE A 702 8.96 25.76 5.93
C PHE A 702 8.73 24.70 7.03
N VAL A 703 8.62 25.17 8.26
CA VAL A 703 8.22 24.33 9.41
C VAL A 703 7.03 24.97 10.10
N GLU A 704 5.94 24.22 10.23
CA GLU A 704 4.80 24.63 11.04
C GLU A 704 5.04 24.30 12.51
N MET A 705 4.71 25.23 13.38
CA MET A 705 4.78 25.07 14.84
C MET A 705 3.62 25.79 15.51
N ASP A 706 3.24 25.34 16.70
CA ASP A 706 2.21 25.99 17.50
C ASP A 706 2.69 27.31 18.12
N PRO A 707 1.76 28.25 18.47
CA PRO A 707 2.12 29.56 19.01
C PRO A 707 2.81 29.51 20.39
N GLU A 708 2.55 28.50 21.22
CA GLU A 708 3.17 28.30 22.52
C GLU A 708 4.66 27.99 22.36
N LEU A 709 4.98 27.00 21.49
CA LEU A 709 6.35 26.66 21.11
C LEU A 709 7.10 27.86 20.51
N ALA A 710 6.46 28.57 19.58
CA ALA A 710 7.08 29.72 18.92
C ALA A 710 7.46 30.82 19.95
N LYS A 711 6.57 31.09 20.91
CA LYS A 711 6.83 32.03 22.02
C LYS A 711 7.97 31.54 22.92
N GLU A 712 7.99 30.25 23.27
CA GLU A 712 9.04 29.63 24.10
C GLU A 712 10.43 29.75 23.46
N ARG A 713 10.50 29.68 22.14
CA ARG A 713 11.75 29.72 21.34
C ARG A 713 12.09 31.13 20.83
N GLY A 714 11.28 32.14 21.12
CA GLY A 714 11.47 33.52 20.61
C GLY A 714 11.37 33.60 19.07
N ILE A 715 10.59 32.70 18.46
CA ILE A 715 10.41 32.61 17.01
C ILE A 715 9.12 33.31 16.61
N LYS A 716 9.17 34.13 15.56
CA LYS A 716 8.02 34.82 14.96
C LYS A 716 7.70 34.15 13.60
N ASN A 717 6.44 34.32 13.16
CA ASN A 717 6.03 33.90 11.83
C ASN A 717 6.90 34.59 10.77
N GLY A 718 7.44 33.79 9.83
CA GLY A 718 8.36 34.26 8.79
C GLY A 718 9.85 34.26 9.18
N ASP A 719 10.22 34.03 10.45
CA ASP A 719 11.62 33.92 10.84
C ASP A 719 12.31 32.72 10.14
N LYS A 720 13.59 32.93 9.78
CA LYS A 720 14.45 31.81 9.38
C LYS A 720 14.87 31.00 10.61
N VAL A 721 14.69 29.69 10.54
CA VAL A 721 14.97 28.76 11.62
C VAL A 721 15.81 27.58 11.13
N ILE A 722 16.49 26.94 12.09
CA ILE A 722 17.19 25.68 11.89
C ILE A 722 16.36 24.57 12.53
N VAL A 723 16.03 23.57 11.74
CA VAL A 723 15.45 22.29 12.20
C VAL A 723 16.54 21.24 12.16
N GLU A 724 16.83 20.59 13.28
CA GLU A 724 18.00 19.72 13.39
C GLU A 724 17.80 18.51 14.29
N ASN A 725 18.59 17.46 14.03
CA ASN A 725 18.78 16.30 14.93
C ASN A 725 20.16 15.69 14.69
N GLU A 726 20.48 14.53 15.30
CA GLU A 726 21.78 13.84 15.15
C GLU A 726 22.17 13.48 13.70
N ARG A 727 21.20 13.40 12.76
CA ARG A 727 21.44 13.03 11.36
C ARG A 727 21.74 14.23 10.47
N GLY A 728 21.27 15.39 10.85
CA GLY A 728 21.49 16.61 10.04
C GLY A 728 20.68 17.80 10.48
N LYS A 729 20.74 18.83 9.65
CA LYS A 729 20.04 20.11 9.88
C LYS A 729 19.49 20.66 8.57
N LEU A 730 18.40 21.41 8.67
CA LEU A 730 17.73 22.10 7.57
C LEU A 730 17.46 23.55 7.94
N GLU A 731 17.61 24.46 7.00
CA GLU A 731 17.07 25.81 7.09
C GLU A 731 15.62 25.80 6.57
N ALA A 732 14.73 26.45 7.29
CA ALA A 732 13.32 26.56 6.94
C ALA A 732 12.76 27.93 7.38
N VAL A 733 11.61 28.30 6.82
CA VAL A 733 10.83 29.43 7.29
C VAL A 733 9.83 28.97 8.34
N ALA A 734 9.74 29.67 9.46
CA ALA A 734 8.78 29.33 10.51
C ALA A 734 7.37 29.79 10.11
N ILE A 735 6.40 28.87 10.18
CA ILE A 735 4.97 29.17 10.10
C ILE A 735 4.36 28.91 11.48
N VAL A 736 4.02 30.00 12.18
CA VAL A 736 3.38 29.93 13.49
C VAL A 736 1.86 29.79 13.28
N THR A 737 1.31 28.63 13.68
CA THR A 737 -0.08 28.31 13.37
C THR A 737 -0.71 27.38 14.41
N SER A 738 -2.00 27.55 14.69
CA SER A 738 -2.78 26.67 15.57
C SER A 738 -3.22 25.34 14.89
N ARG A 739 -2.76 25.07 13.67
CA ARG A 739 -3.02 23.79 12.99
C ARG A 739 -2.36 22.60 13.69
N LEU A 740 -1.23 22.82 14.34
CA LEU A 740 -0.60 21.89 15.27
C LEU A 740 -0.85 22.36 16.70
N ARG A 741 -0.86 21.44 17.65
CA ARG A 741 -1.14 21.71 19.07
C ARG A 741 -0.14 20.97 19.94
N PRO A 742 0.20 21.51 21.11
CA PRO A 742 0.86 20.72 22.13
C PRO A 742 -0.08 19.65 22.67
N PHE A 743 0.50 18.51 23.03
CA PHE A 743 -0.21 17.36 23.62
C PHE A 743 0.22 17.17 25.07
N LYS A 744 -0.71 16.76 25.93
CA LYS A 744 -0.40 16.25 27.27
C LYS A 744 -0.18 14.74 27.18
N ILE A 745 1.07 14.31 27.25
CA ILE A 745 1.49 12.91 27.12
C ILE A 745 2.13 12.49 28.43
N MET A 746 1.52 11.53 29.12
CA MET A 746 2.05 11.02 30.40
C MET A 746 2.48 12.14 31.37
N GLY A 747 1.62 13.18 31.50
CA GLY A 747 1.84 14.32 32.37
C GLY A 747 2.77 15.42 31.83
N LYS A 748 3.43 15.21 30.68
CA LYS A 748 4.33 16.20 30.06
C LYS A 748 3.66 16.90 28.87
N THR A 749 4.02 18.17 28.66
CA THR A 749 3.69 18.86 27.42
C THR A 749 4.66 18.42 26.32
N VAL A 750 4.13 17.95 25.20
CA VAL A 750 4.89 17.53 24.02
C VAL A 750 4.43 18.37 22.84
N HIS A 751 5.32 19.17 22.29
CA HIS A 751 5.08 19.91 21.06
C HIS A 751 5.34 19.05 19.84
N GLN A 752 4.56 19.30 18.79
CA GLN A 752 4.72 18.65 17.50
C GLN A 752 4.90 19.70 16.40
N VAL A 753 5.88 19.49 15.52
CA VAL A 753 6.14 20.33 14.37
C VAL A 753 5.92 19.56 13.08
N GLY A 754 5.65 20.27 12.00
CA GLY A 754 5.39 19.67 10.70
C GLY A 754 6.26 20.27 9.61
N ILE A 755 6.81 19.40 8.72
CA ILE A 755 7.65 19.82 7.60
C ILE A 755 7.07 19.27 6.30
N PRO A 756 6.87 20.08 5.23
CA PRO A 756 6.51 19.57 3.93
C PRO A 756 7.66 18.78 3.29
N TRP A 757 7.30 17.77 2.50
CA TRP A 757 8.24 16.75 1.98
C TRP A 757 8.74 17.03 0.57
N HIS A 758 8.44 18.18 -0.03
CA HIS A 758 8.52 18.42 -1.47
C HIS A 758 9.81 19.09 -1.95
N TYR A 759 10.74 19.38 -1.08
CA TYR A 759 11.90 20.22 -1.38
C TYR A 759 13.19 19.42 -1.58
N GLY A 760 14.15 20.07 -2.24
CA GLY A 760 15.47 19.59 -2.51
C GLY A 760 16.34 20.73 -3.02
N TRP A 761 17.66 20.54 -3.10
CA TRP A 761 18.63 21.60 -3.40
C TRP A 761 18.76 21.99 -4.88
N VAL A 762 18.23 21.19 -5.82
CA VAL A 762 18.45 21.42 -7.26
C VAL A 762 17.67 22.64 -7.76
N HIS A 763 16.40 22.73 -7.38
CA HIS A 763 15.53 23.84 -7.78
C HIS A 763 14.36 24.03 -6.79
N PRO A 764 14.05 25.29 -6.38
CA PRO A 764 14.86 26.50 -6.59
C PRO A 764 16.14 26.47 -5.74
N LYS A 765 17.15 27.19 -6.13
CA LYS A 765 18.48 27.14 -5.50
C LYS A 765 18.46 27.42 -4.00
N ASP A 766 17.62 28.34 -3.56
CA ASP A 766 17.47 28.74 -2.15
C ASP A 766 16.17 28.21 -1.51
N GLY A 767 15.52 27.24 -2.15
CA GLY A 767 14.24 26.69 -1.69
C GLY A 767 14.31 25.73 -0.50
N GLY A 768 15.51 25.38 -0.05
CA GLY A 768 15.76 24.43 1.04
C GLY A 768 16.24 23.06 0.54
N ASP A 769 16.25 22.08 1.43
CA ASP A 769 16.68 20.71 1.13
C ASP A 769 15.62 19.68 1.59
N ALA A 770 15.89 18.41 1.34
CA ALA A 770 14.96 17.33 1.61
C ALA A 770 14.69 17.13 3.11
N ALA A 771 13.42 17.15 3.52
CA ALA A 771 13.02 16.87 4.90
C ALA A 771 13.54 15.50 5.40
N ASN A 772 13.79 14.59 4.49
CA ASN A 772 14.31 13.25 4.80
C ASN A 772 15.78 13.22 5.26
N ILE A 773 16.50 14.34 5.26
CA ILE A 773 17.77 14.46 5.99
C ILE A 773 17.56 14.18 7.49
N LEU A 774 16.38 14.52 8.01
CA LEU A 774 16.04 14.39 9.44
C LEU A 774 15.37 13.06 9.78
N THR A 775 14.89 12.28 8.81
CA THR A 775 14.17 11.02 9.07
C THR A 775 15.11 9.83 9.28
N PRO A 776 14.79 8.88 10.19
CA PRO A 776 15.63 7.72 10.45
C PRO A 776 15.49 6.62 9.38
N SER A 777 16.54 5.86 9.12
CA SER A 777 16.50 4.63 8.29
C SER A 777 15.92 3.46 9.08
N VAL A 778 14.67 3.53 9.45
CA VAL A 778 13.95 2.45 10.15
C VAL A 778 12.62 2.20 9.49
N GLY A 779 12.09 0.99 9.56
CA GLY A 779 10.87 0.68 8.83
C GLY A 779 10.06 -0.48 9.36
N ASP A 780 8.89 -0.65 8.74
CA ASP A 780 7.97 -1.74 9.00
C ASP A 780 8.57 -3.10 8.62
N PRO A 781 8.54 -4.12 9.51
CA PRO A 781 9.18 -5.40 9.25
C PRO A 781 8.48 -6.24 8.17
N ASN A 782 7.23 -5.93 7.82
CA ASN A 782 6.48 -6.66 6.80
C ASN A 782 6.72 -6.12 5.39
N THR A 783 7.05 -4.82 5.26
CA THR A 783 7.08 -4.11 3.97
C THR A 783 8.37 -3.35 3.70
N GLY A 784 9.17 -3.05 4.74
CA GLY A 784 10.33 -2.18 4.62
C GLY A 784 9.99 -0.71 4.38
N ILE A 785 8.73 -0.28 4.58
CA ILE A 785 8.34 1.13 4.42
C ILE A 785 8.95 1.95 5.56
N PRO A 786 9.61 3.09 5.28
CA PRO A 786 10.31 3.88 6.28
C PRO A 786 9.39 4.63 7.24
N GLU A 787 9.86 4.85 8.45
CA GLU A 787 9.28 5.76 9.45
C GLU A 787 9.58 7.21 9.07
N THR A 788 8.59 7.97 8.64
CA THR A 788 8.77 9.39 8.30
C THR A 788 7.69 10.29 8.94
N LYS A 789 6.89 9.72 9.84
CA LYS A 789 5.78 10.44 10.46
C LYS A 789 5.96 10.70 11.95
N ALA A 790 6.94 10.05 12.58
CA ALA A 790 7.28 10.30 13.98
C ALA A 790 8.79 10.17 14.16
N PHE A 791 9.48 11.28 14.30
CA PHE A 791 10.91 11.38 14.59
C PHE A 791 11.17 12.65 15.42
N MET A 792 12.33 12.72 16.07
CA MET A 792 12.63 13.78 17.01
C MET A 792 13.53 14.84 16.39
N VAL A 793 13.22 16.11 16.69
CA VAL A 793 13.99 17.28 16.24
C VAL A 793 14.08 18.37 17.31
N ASN A 794 15.00 19.30 17.10
CA ASN A 794 14.99 20.62 17.71
C ASN A 794 14.68 21.68 16.65
N VAL A 795 14.09 22.80 17.09
CA VAL A 795 13.87 24.00 16.27
C VAL A 795 14.42 25.20 17.00
N ARG A 796 15.28 25.97 16.38
CA ARG A 796 15.84 27.21 16.94
C ARG A 796 15.92 28.30 15.89
N LYS A 797 15.92 29.56 16.33
CA LYS A 797 16.13 30.68 15.43
C LYS A 797 17.53 30.59 14.78
N LYS A 798 17.64 30.96 13.49
CA LYS A 798 18.90 31.00 12.76
C LYS A 798 19.79 32.13 13.25
#